data_17191b5689267934ff7c3bdecdd10fff
#
_entry.id   17191b5689267934ff7c3bdecdd10fff
#
_cell.length_a   1.000
_cell.length_b   1.000
_cell.length_c   1.000
_cell.angle_alpha   90.00
_cell.angle_beta   90.00
_cell.angle_gamma   90.00
#
_symmetry.space_group_name_H-M   'P 1'
#
loop_
_entity.id
_entity.type
_entity.pdbx_description
1 polymer ?
#
loop_
_entity_poly.entity_id
_entity_poly.type
_entity_poly.pdbx_seq_one_letter_code
_entity_poly.pdbx_strand_id
1 'polypeptide(L)'
;MDGSLPARTGATAADTPVLEVEDLRTVFLTDAGAVRAVDGVSFTVGPGETLGIVGESGSGKSVTALSLIRLLEEPARIVGGAIRFQGRDVLAMRGAELRDWRGDRAAMVFQDPMTGLNPVIRILRQVTEHMISHGRQTPAKARVRAVELLRRMGVAAPERAAASFPHQFSGGMRQRVMLAIGVANDPVLLIADEPTTALDVTIQAQILDLLRNLNAEFGTAIILISHDLGVIGTVCRRVAVMYAGEVVEEAETEAVLTDPRHPYAWALVNAVPRLDSPPGAGLTSIEGAPPDALNPPAGCRFAPRCPFKIAKCETDHPPLMEVAPGRRARCWVTADGRPLPPPPVAAEATARVPEPGAPPLLEATGLVKHFPGARNSFFGPRAVVHAVNGVDLRLVRGESLGVVGESGCGKSTLARLVTRLHEPTAGTVRFEGRDITRASAAEMRPLRPRLQMVFQDPYASLNPRMRVRDILAEPLLAHGRAATRAEADSRVLDLMATVGLKPEWAARFPHEFSGGQRQRVSIARALALDPALVVADEPVSALDVNVQAQVLNLMLDLRQRLGLSYLFIAHDLAVVRAFCDRVAVMYLGRIVEEGPAIALFARPLHPYTVALTSAVPEPGRERVILGGEPPSTLRLPTGCVFRARCPVAQPACEAPPPLAEVETGRRVACHFPGSFAPPGGKLGG
;
A
#
# COMPACT_ATOMS: atom_id res chain seq x y z
N MET A 1 14.06 -10.76 42.82
CA MET A 1 13.18 -9.74 43.38
C MET A 1 12.15 -9.42 42.32
N ASP A 2 10.98 -9.95 42.57
CA ASP A 2 9.83 -10.02 41.69
C ASP A 2 9.22 -8.62 41.53
N GLY A 3 9.34 -8.06 40.34
CA GLY A 3 8.86 -6.73 39.97
C GLY A 3 7.52 -6.79 39.22
N SER A 4 6.53 -7.47 39.79
CA SER A 4 5.16 -7.39 39.29
C SER A 4 4.61 -6.00 39.53
N LEU A 5 4.32 -5.27 38.44
CA LEU A 5 3.56 -4.01 38.46
C LEU A 5 2.16 -4.28 39.02
N PRO A 6 1.63 -3.38 39.88
CA PRO A 6 0.31 -3.57 40.46
C PRO A 6 -0.77 -3.53 39.38
N ALA A 7 -1.61 -4.57 39.35
CA ALA A 7 -2.84 -4.60 38.58
C ALA A 7 -3.72 -3.41 38.99
N ARG A 8 -4.15 -2.61 38.01
CA ARG A 8 -5.13 -1.52 38.21
C ARG A 8 -6.49 -2.16 38.52
N THR A 9 -6.75 -2.42 39.81
CA THR A 9 -8.11 -2.69 40.29
C THR A 9 -8.84 -1.36 40.45
N GLY A 10 -9.80 -1.10 39.57
CA GLY A 10 -10.72 0.03 39.61
C GLY A 10 -11.95 -0.31 38.80
N ALA A 11 -12.79 -1.20 39.33
CA ALA A 11 -14.17 -1.39 38.84
C ALA A 11 -14.98 -0.17 39.24
N THR A 12 -15.38 0.66 38.27
CA THR A 12 -16.57 1.55 38.16
C THR A 12 -16.37 2.58 37.05
N ALA A 13 -16.24 2.16 35.78
CA ALA A 13 -16.32 3.05 34.60
C ALA A 13 -16.55 2.23 33.32
N ALA A 14 -17.30 1.13 33.39
CA ALA A 14 -17.53 0.26 32.23
C ALA A 14 -18.41 0.88 31.14
N ASP A 15 -19.07 2.03 31.40
CA ASP A 15 -20.00 2.67 30.46
C ASP A 15 -19.53 3.99 29.84
N THR A 16 -18.41 4.57 30.31
CA THR A 16 -17.95 5.85 29.75
C THR A 16 -16.99 5.64 28.59
N PRO A 17 -17.29 6.15 27.37
CA PRO A 17 -16.37 6.03 26.25
C PRO A 17 -15.03 6.72 26.54
N VAL A 18 -13.94 6.15 26.01
CA VAL A 18 -12.61 6.76 26.04
C VAL A 18 -12.59 8.05 25.23
N LEU A 19 -13.24 8.01 24.06
CA LEU A 19 -13.38 9.15 23.17
C LEU A 19 -14.82 9.25 22.67
N GLU A 20 -15.36 10.46 22.72
CA GLU A 20 -16.65 10.81 22.15
C GLU A 20 -16.50 12.02 21.24
N VAL A 21 -16.96 11.89 20.01
CA VAL A 21 -16.92 12.93 18.98
C VAL A 21 -18.34 13.21 18.53
N GLU A 22 -18.76 14.46 18.59
CA GLU A 22 -20.11 14.89 18.23
C GLU A 22 -20.04 16.03 17.22
N ASP A 23 -20.65 15.86 16.05
CA ASP A 23 -20.83 16.86 14.99
C ASP A 23 -19.53 17.63 14.66
N LEU A 24 -18.38 16.94 14.66
CA LEU A 24 -17.07 17.55 14.41
C LEU A 24 -17.03 18.16 13.02
N ARG A 25 -16.64 19.45 12.97
CA ARG A 25 -16.49 20.22 11.72
C ARG A 25 -15.14 20.89 11.65
N THR A 26 -14.39 20.58 10.61
CA THR A 26 -13.05 21.14 10.34
C THR A 26 -12.99 21.67 8.92
N VAL A 27 -12.54 22.90 8.75
CA VAL A 27 -12.42 23.57 7.45
C VAL A 27 -11.01 24.08 7.22
N PHE A 28 -10.61 24.15 5.94
CA PHE A 28 -9.44 24.90 5.50
C PHE A 28 -9.90 26.23 4.94
N LEU A 29 -9.38 27.32 5.46
CA LEU A 29 -9.67 28.68 5.01
C LEU A 29 -8.75 29.00 3.83
N THR A 30 -9.30 29.09 2.62
CA THR A 30 -8.58 29.41 1.38
C THR A 30 -9.12 30.71 0.78
N ASP A 31 -8.38 31.30 -0.17
CA ASP A 31 -8.85 32.48 -0.91
C ASP A 31 -10.16 32.23 -1.67
N ALA A 32 -10.42 30.98 -2.05
CA ALA A 32 -11.65 30.57 -2.74
C ALA A 32 -12.83 30.31 -1.79
N GLY A 33 -12.59 30.25 -0.47
CA GLY A 33 -13.60 29.99 0.55
C GLY A 33 -13.19 28.90 1.56
N ALA A 34 -14.15 28.45 2.35
CA ALA A 34 -13.96 27.43 3.38
C ALA A 34 -14.16 26.03 2.81
N VAL A 35 -13.07 25.28 2.62
CA VAL A 35 -13.08 23.88 2.19
C VAL A 35 -13.46 23.00 3.37
N ARG A 36 -14.60 22.30 3.29
CA ARG A 36 -15.15 21.45 4.36
C ARG A 36 -14.50 20.08 4.35
N ALA A 37 -13.38 19.93 5.05
CA ALA A 37 -12.64 18.67 5.11
C ALA A 37 -13.29 17.64 6.03
N VAL A 38 -13.91 18.09 7.14
CA VAL A 38 -14.73 17.28 8.06
C VAL A 38 -16.02 18.05 8.31
N ASP A 39 -17.16 17.39 8.13
CA ASP A 39 -18.45 18.07 8.18
C ASP A 39 -19.52 17.19 8.86
N GLY A 40 -19.62 17.30 10.19
CA GLY A 40 -20.61 16.59 10.97
C GLY A 40 -20.24 15.14 11.31
N VAL A 41 -18.95 14.87 11.58
CA VAL A 41 -18.48 13.55 11.98
C VAL A 41 -18.78 13.29 13.43
N SER A 42 -19.44 12.15 13.71
CA SER A 42 -19.79 11.70 15.07
C SER A 42 -19.53 10.21 15.22
N PHE A 43 -18.78 9.83 16.26
CA PHE A 43 -18.54 8.45 16.66
C PHE A 43 -18.03 8.39 18.11
N THR A 44 -18.03 7.18 18.68
CA THR A 44 -17.49 6.91 20.03
C THR A 44 -16.44 5.80 19.96
N VAL A 45 -15.53 5.78 20.93
CA VAL A 45 -14.57 4.68 21.12
C VAL A 45 -14.57 4.29 22.58
N GLY A 46 -14.89 3.02 22.85
CA GLY A 46 -14.90 2.44 24.18
C GLY A 46 -13.50 2.07 24.70
N PRO A 47 -13.38 1.70 26.00
CA PRO A 47 -12.12 1.18 26.56
C PRO A 47 -11.67 -0.11 25.84
N GLY A 48 -10.42 -0.15 25.37
CA GLY A 48 -9.86 -1.29 24.66
C GLY A 48 -10.51 -1.58 23.29
N GLU A 49 -11.38 -0.71 22.81
CA GLU A 49 -12.01 -0.86 21.50
C GLU A 49 -11.05 -0.53 20.37
N THR A 50 -11.21 -1.23 19.23
CA THR A 50 -10.52 -0.93 17.98
C THR A 50 -11.54 -0.45 16.95
N LEU A 51 -11.43 0.85 16.57
CA LEU A 51 -12.26 1.49 15.55
C LEU A 51 -11.44 1.73 14.29
N GLY A 52 -11.91 1.22 13.16
CA GLY A 52 -11.37 1.54 11.85
C GLY A 52 -12.03 2.80 11.26
N ILE A 53 -11.24 3.68 10.63
CA ILE A 53 -11.75 4.76 9.79
C ILE A 53 -11.23 4.54 8.38
N VAL A 54 -12.13 4.35 7.41
CA VAL A 54 -11.77 3.99 6.03
C VAL A 54 -12.43 4.93 5.02
N GLY A 55 -11.81 5.13 3.86
CA GLY A 55 -12.34 5.94 2.75
C GLY A 55 -11.25 6.33 1.76
N GLU A 56 -11.64 6.87 0.61
CA GLU A 56 -10.71 7.38 -0.42
C GLU A 56 -9.82 8.52 0.11
N SER A 57 -8.71 8.79 -0.61
CA SER A 57 -7.89 9.99 -0.35
C SER A 57 -8.76 11.26 -0.45
N GLY A 58 -8.56 12.18 0.49
CA GLY A 58 -9.38 13.41 0.57
C GLY A 58 -10.75 13.23 1.23
N SER A 59 -11.13 12.05 1.75
CA SER A 59 -12.39 11.86 2.48
C SER A 59 -12.44 12.48 3.89
N GLY A 60 -11.31 13.03 4.38
CA GLY A 60 -11.23 13.72 5.67
C GLY A 60 -10.65 12.90 6.83
N LYS A 61 -10.18 11.66 6.60
CA LYS A 61 -9.67 10.74 7.65
C LYS A 61 -8.53 11.32 8.49
N SER A 62 -7.44 11.71 7.85
CA SER A 62 -6.26 12.27 8.54
C SER A 62 -6.57 13.61 9.18
N VAL A 63 -7.43 14.44 8.55
CA VAL A 63 -7.90 15.70 9.13
C VAL A 63 -8.73 15.44 10.39
N THR A 64 -9.57 14.39 10.39
CA THR A 64 -10.28 13.94 11.58
C THR A 64 -9.29 13.56 12.68
N ALA A 65 -8.29 12.70 12.40
CA ALA A 65 -7.27 12.31 13.38
C ALA A 65 -6.52 13.51 13.98
N LEU A 66 -6.07 14.43 13.13
CA LEU A 66 -5.38 15.66 13.57
C LEU A 66 -6.30 16.58 14.38
N SER A 67 -7.59 16.63 14.06
CA SER A 67 -8.59 17.37 14.83
C SER A 67 -8.76 16.78 16.22
N LEU A 68 -8.82 15.43 16.35
CA LEU A 68 -8.99 14.74 17.62
C LEU A 68 -7.89 15.12 18.63
N ILE A 69 -6.63 15.22 18.19
CA ILE A 69 -5.50 15.60 19.05
C ILE A 69 -5.13 17.08 18.92
N ARG A 70 -5.92 17.87 18.15
CA ARG A 70 -5.71 19.31 17.94
C ARG A 70 -4.32 19.66 17.38
N LEU A 71 -3.80 18.86 16.46
CA LEU A 71 -2.54 19.09 15.73
C LEU A 71 -2.77 19.66 14.32
N LEU A 72 -3.89 20.36 14.12
CA LEU A 72 -4.16 21.06 12.87
C LEU A 72 -3.23 22.28 12.74
N GLU A 73 -2.65 22.44 11.55
CA GLU A 73 -1.86 23.61 11.16
C GLU A 73 -2.72 24.59 10.36
N GLU A 74 -2.46 25.89 10.49
CA GLU A 74 -3.10 26.88 9.62
C GLU A 74 -2.86 26.54 8.13
N PRO A 75 -3.88 26.68 7.26
CA PRO A 75 -5.15 27.39 7.46
C PRO A 75 -6.33 26.52 7.98
N ALA A 76 -6.07 25.31 8.53
CA ALA A 76 -7.12 24.42 9.03
C ALA A 76 -7.63 24.87 10.42
N ARG A 77 -8.96 24.83 10.62
CA ARG A 77 -9.62 25.18 11.89
C ARG A 77 -10.81 24.29 12.19
N ILE A 78 -10.97 23.90 13.46
CA ILE A 78 -12.20 23.29 13.97
C ILE A 78 -13.21 24.43 14.15
N VAL A 79 -14.34 24.34 13.48
CA VAL A 79 -15.40 25.39 13.48
C VAL A 79 -16.67 24.95 14.17
N GLY A 80 -16.79 23.68 14.58
CA GLY A 80 -17.98 23.16 15.27
C GLY A 80 -17.77 21.76 15.82
N GLY A 81 -18.72 21.34 16.65
CA GLY A 81 -18.74 20.04 17.30
C GLY A 81 -18.03 20.00 18.66
N ALA A 82 -18.00 18.80 19.24
CA ALA A 82 -17.37 18.53 20.53
C ALA A 82 -16.47 17.29 20.45
N ILE A 83 -15.36 17.32 21.20
CA ILE A 83 -14.44 16.20 21.38
C ILE A 83 -14.27 16.00 22.87
N ARG A 84 -14.77 14.88 23.41
CA ARG A 84 -14.62 14.54 24.83
C ARG A 84 -13.72 13.31 24.98
N PHE A 85 -12.72 13.43 25.83
CA PHE A 85 -11.83 12.34 26.21
C PHE A 85 -12.06 11.99 27.68
N GLN A 86 -12.58 10.79 27.93
CA GLN A 86 -13.00 10.36 29.27
C GLN A 86 -13.89 11.41 29.97
N GLY A 87 -14.85 11.97 29.23
CA GLY A 87 -15.78 13.01 29.69
C GLY A 87 -15.22 14.44 29.73
N ARG A 88 -13.92 14.67 29.50
CA ARG A 88 -13.30 16.00 29.48
C ARG A 88 -13.31 16.60 28.07
N ASP A 89 -13.68 17.87 27.97
CA ASP A 89 -13.67 18.58 26.68
C ASP A 89 -12.23 18.87 26.25
N VAL A 90 -11.80 18.18 25.17
CA VAL A 90 -10.47 18.35 24.56
C VAL A 90 -10.31 19.74 23.93
N LEU A 91 -11.41 20.34 23.41
CA LEU A 91 -11.35 21.66 22.77
C LEU A 91 -11.13 22.79 23.78
N ALA A 92 -11.53 22.58 25.06
CA ALA A 92 -11.31 23.53 26.15
C ALA A 92 -9.90 23.49 26.72
N MET A 93 -9.15 22.38 26.60
CA MET A 93 -7.79 22.24 27.15
C MET A 93 -6.82 23.31 26.62
N ARG A 94 -5.91 23.81 27.44
CA ARG A 94 -4.93 24.86 27.08
C ARG A 94 -3.55 24.55 27.66
N GLY A 95 -2.51 25.12 27.06
CA GLY A 95 -1.15 25.14 27.56
C GLY A 95 -0.61 23.81 28.05
N ALA A 96 -0.29 23.70 29.33
CA ALA A 96 0.29 22.51 29.95
C ALA A 96 -0.68 21.31 29.90
N GLU A 97 -1.98 21.52 30.15
CA GLU A 97 -2.99 20.47 30.17
C GLU A 97 -3.07 19.77 28.80
N LEU A 98 -3.12 20.52 27.69
CA LEU A 98 -3.13 19.98 26.36
C LEU A 98 -1.83 19.24 26.01
N ARG A 99 -0.68 19.82 26.43
CA ARG A 99 0.62 19.18 26.22
C ARG A 99 0.72 17.86 26.97
N ASP A 100 0.31 17.85 28.25
CA ASP A 100 0.41 16.69 29.12
C ASP A 100 -0.58 15.57 28.67
N TRP A 101 -1.72 15.95 28.08
CA TRP A 101 -2.65 15.02 27.50
C TRP A 101 -2.11 14.36 26.21
N ARG A 102 -1.46 15.15 25.30
CA ARG A 102 -0.80 14.64 24.10
C ARG A 102 0.44 13.85 24.44
N GLY A 103 0.60 12.68 23.86
CA GLY A 103 1.76 11.81 24.05
C GLY A 103 1.78 11.04 25.37
N ASP A 104 0.94 11.40 26.35
CA ASP A 104 0.78 10.69 27.63
C ASP A 104 -0.53 9.89 27.68
N ARG A 105 -1.66 10.52 27.37
CA ARG A 105 -2.99 9.87 27.42
C ARG A 105 -3.49 9.50 26.04
N ALA A 106 -3.27 10.34 25.05
CA ALA A 106 -3.57 10.11 23.65
C ALA A 106 -2.30 10.28 22.82
N ALA A 107 -1.96 9.26 22.04
CA ALA A 107 -0.80 9.24 21.15
C ALA A 107 -1.22 9.07 19.70
N MET A 108 -0.38 9.54 18.77
CA MET A 108 -0.58 9.37 17.33
C MET A 108 0.68 8.82 16.67
N VAL A 109 0.47 7.86 15.78
CA VAL A 109 1.45 7.38 14.81
C VAL A 109 1.08 7.97 13.46
N PHE A 110 1.98 8.77 12.89
CA PHE A 110 1.77 9.49 11.64
C PHE A 110 1.98 8.60 10.42
N GLN A 111 1.38 9.00 9.30
CA GLN A 111 1.37 8.26 8.04
C GLN A 111 2.77 8.03 7.46
N ASP A 112 3.64 9.05 7.46
CA ASP A 112 4.97 8.97 6.87
C ASP A 112 6.07 8.89 7.94
N PRO A 113 6.74 7.72 8.08
CA PRO A 113 7.85 7.58 9.02
C PRO A 113 9.11 8.37 8.63
N MET A 114 9.18 8.91 7.40
CA MET A 114 10.30 9.76 6.97
C MET A 114 10.19 11.17 7.55
N THR A 115 8.97 11.67 7.69
CA THR A 115 8.68 12.98 8.28
C THR A 115 8.46 12.91 9.79
N GLY A 116 7.97 11.76 10.29
CA GLY A 116 7.71 11.54 11.72
C GLY A 116 8.96 11.34 12.58
N LEU A 117 10.11 10.98 11.97
CA LEU A 117 11.40 10.82 12.68
C LEU A 117 12.40 11.88 12.24
N ASN A 118 13.02 12.56 13.21
CA ASN A 118 14.08 13.54 12.93
C ASN A 118 15.36 12.82 12.44
N PRO A 119 15.82 13.02 11.18
CA PRO A 119 16.90 12.25 10.58
C PRO A 119 18.28 12.48 11.22
N VAL A 120 18.47 13.58 11.95
CA VAL A 120 19.74 13.96 12.60
C VAL A 120 19.78 13.67 14.09
N ILE A 121 18.68 13.10 14.65
CA ILE A 121 18.61 12.70 16.06
C ILE A 121 18.61 11.17 16.15
N ARG A 122 19.39 10.63 17.12
CA ARG A 122 19.45 9.17 17.35
C ARG A 122 18.10 8.64 17.84
N ILE A 123 17.78 7.41 17.49
CA ILE A 123 16.53 6.72 17.84
C ILE A 123 16.30 6.74 19.37
N LEU A 124 17.32 6.39 20.15
CA LEU A 124 17.19 6.40 21.62
C LEU A 124 16.61 7.70 22.17
N ARG A 125 17.13 8.84 21.70
CA ARG A 125 16.68 10.15 22.18
C ARG A 125 15.22 10.41 21.79
N GLN A 126 14.83 10.06 20.57
CA GLN A 126 13.45 10.26 20.10
C GLN A 126 12.45 9.40 20.87
N VAL A 127 12.79 8.13 21.16
CA VAL A 127 11.93 7.25 21.97
C VAL A 127 11.85 7.69 23.43
N THR A 128 12.97 8.18 24.01
CA THR A 128 13.00 8.58 25.43
C THR A 128 12.42 9.97 25.68
N GLU A 129 12.33 10.82 24.68
CA GLU A 129 11.90 12.22 24.82
C GLU A 129 10.50 12.33 25.44
N HIS A 130 9.54 11.53 24.97
CA HIS A 130 8.19 11.50 25.52
C HIS A 130 8.15 11.11 27.00
N MET A 131 8.89 10.08 27.39
CA MET A 131 8.95 9.63 28.79
C MET A 131 9.56 10.66 29.73
N ILE A 132 10.58 11.38 29.25
CA ILE A 132 11.31 12.39 30.07
C ILE A 132 10.53 13.70 30.12
N SER A 133 10.00 14.19 28.98
CA SER A 133 9.29 15.48 28.92
C SER A 133 7.98 15.48 29.70
N HIS A 134 7.30 14.33 29.81
CA HIS A 134 6.11 14.15 30.61
C HIS A 134 6.40 13.75 32.07
N GLY A 135 7.68 13.74 32.49
CA GLY A 135 8.07 13.42 33.87
C GLY A 135 7.77 11.98 34.31
N ARG A 136 7.47 11.09 33.38
CA ARG A 136 7.10 9.69 33.67
C ARG A 136 8.30 8.87 34.15
N GLN A 137 9.48 9.18 33.65
CA GLN A 137 10.69 8.40 33.95
C GLN A 137 11.94 9.29 34.03
N THR A 138 12.89 8.86 34.87
CA THR A 138 14.23 9.43 34.85
C THR A 138 14.97 9.06 33.59
N PRO A 139 15.97 9.83 33.11
CA PRO A 139 16.73 9.51 31.91
C PRO A 139 17.32 8.11 31.89
N ALA A 140 17.76 7.59 33.04
CA ALA A 140 18.35 6.25 33.18
C ALA A 140 17.27 5.15 32.94
N LYS A 141 16.11 5.27 33.57
CA LYS A 141 14.97 4.33 33.40
C LYS A 141 14.38 4.42 32.00
N ALA A 142 14.25 5.62 31.43
CA ALA A 142 13.78 5.84 30.08
C ALA A 142 14.64 5.12 29.02
N ARG A 143 15.99 5.10 29.20
CA ARG A 143 16.90 4.36 28.32
C ARG A 143 16.63 2.86 28.33
N VAL A 144 16.45 2.26 29.51
CA VAL A 144 16.16 0.83 29.64
C VAL A 144 14.83 0.51 28.97
N ARG A 145 13.80 1.33 29.28
CA ARG A 145 12.45 1.17 28.69
C ARG A 145 12.45 1.34 27.18
N ALA A 146 13.21 2.29 26.63
CA ALA A 146 13.31 2.48 25.19
C ALA A 146 13.87 1.24 24.46
N VAL A 147 14.93 0.63 24.99
CA VAL A 147 15.50 -0.62 24.42
C VAL A 147 14.49 -1.77 24.54
N GLU A 148 13.78 -1.88 25.66
CA GLU A 148 12.72 -2.87 25.84
C GLU A 148 11.59 -2.69 24.82
N LEU A 149 11.11 -1.46 24.60
CA LEU A 149 10.09 -1.13 23.62
C LEU A 149 10.55 -1.48 22.21
N LEU A 150 11.78 -1.11 21.80
CA LEU A 150 12.33 -1.49 20.51
C LEU A 150 12.38 -3.01 20.33
N ARG A 151 12.73 -3.75 21.39
CA ARG A 151 12.71 -5.22 21.37
C ARG A 151 11.30 -5.77 21.20
N ARG A 152 10.29 -5.24 21.93
CA ARG A 152 8.87 -5.61 21.82
C ARG A 152 8.30 -5.30 20.44
N MET A 153 8.70 -4.18 19.83
CA MET A 153 8.33 -3.84 18.45
C MET A 153 9.08 -4.70 17.41
N GLY A 154 9.91 -5.65 17.84
CA GLY A 154 10.64 -6.55 16.94
C GLY A 154 11.75 -5.85 16.14
N VAL A 155 12.32 -4.76 16.66
CA VAL A 155 13.50 -4.10 16.05
C VAL A 155 14.72 -4.96 16.29
N ALA A 156 15.42 -5.34 15.23
CA ALA A 156 16.62 -6.17 15.30
C ALA A 156 17.76 -5.45 16.04
N ALA A 157 18.49 -6.18 16.91
CA ALA A 157 19.60 -5.66 17.70
C ALA A 157 19.24 -4.31 18.40
N PRO A 158 18.24 -4.27 19.30
CA PRO A 158 17.63 -3.05 19.81
C PRO A 158 18.61 -2.09 20.50
N GLU A 159 19.66 -2.61 21.15
CA GLU A 159 20.71 -1.81 21.77
C GLU A 159 21.52 -1.02 20.71
N ARG A 160 21.87 -1.69 19.61
CA ARG A 160 22.57 -1.08 18.48
C ARG A 160 21.64 -0.13 17.70
N ALA A 161 20.40 -0.54 17.50
CA ALA A 161 19.36 0.24 16.84
C ALA A 161 19.11 1.56 17.60
N ALA A 162 19.04 1.54 18.93
CA ALA A 162 18.88 2.72 19.76
C ALA A 162 20.00 3.77 19.54
N ALA A 163 21.23 3.33 19.25
CA ALA A 163 22.38 4.20 18.98
C ALA A 163 22.45 4.73 17.54
N SER A 164 21.60 4.22 16.65
CA SER A 164 21.59 4.52 15.20
C SER A 164 20.70 5.73 14.88
N PHE A 165 20.76 6.20 13.62
CA PHE A 165 19.92 7.28 13.08
C PHE A 165 18.83 6.73 12.17
N PRO A 166 17.70 7.43 11.98
CA PRO A 166 16.57 6.96 11.17
C PRO A 166 16.95 6.58 9.73
N HIS A 167 17.85 7.31 9.08
CA HIS A 167 18.27 7.02 7.69
C HIS A 167 19.00 5.67 7.51
N GLN A 168 19.41 5.04 8.62
CA GLN A 168 20.07 3.72 8.61
C GLN A 168 19.07 2.56 8.67
N PHE A 169 17.76 2.86 8.77
CA PHE A 169 16.68 1.88 8.90
C PHE A 169 15.90 1.71 7.62
N SER A 170 15.36 0.49 7.40
CA SER A 170 14.31 0.22 6.41
C SER A 170 13.01 0.94 6.77
N GLY A 171 12.07 1.04 5.83
CA GLY A 171 10.74 1.60 6.08
C GLY A 171 10.02 0.91 7.24
N GLY A 172 10.00 -0.43 7.25
CA GLY A 172 9.38 -1.21 8.31
C GLY A 172 10.05 -1.02 9.68
N MET A 173 11.39 -0.91 9.73
CA MET A 173 12.08 -0.60 10.99
C MET A 173 11.71 0.79 11.53
N ARG A 174 11.62 1.80 10.65
CA ARG A 174 11.20 3.15 11.06
C ARG A 174 9.78 3.14 11.60
N GLN A 175 8.87 2.40 10.96
CA GLN A 175 7.49 2.26 11.42
C GLN A 175 7.40 1.61 12.81
N ARG A 176 8.21 0.56 13.07
CA ARG A 176 8.32 -0.06 14.40
C ARG A 176 8.85 0.91 15.47
N VAL A 177 9.79 1.78 15.10
CA VAL A 177 10.28 2.86 15.97
C VAL A 177 9.19 3.88 16.24
N MET A 178 8.40 4.27 15.23
CA MET A 178 7.26 5.18 15.41
C MET A 178 6.21 4.60 16.35
N LEU A 179 5.91 3.30 16.22
CA LEU A 179 5.04 2.59 17.17
C LEU A 179 5.64 2.58 18.59
N ALA A 180 6.96 2.31 18.73
CA ALA A 180 7.62 2.37 20.03
C ALA A 180 7.51 3.75 20.68
N ILE A 181 7.62 4.83 19.90
CA ILE A 181 7.41 6.22 20.37
C ILE A 181 5.94 6.42 20.80
N GLY A 182 4.99 5.99 19.96
CA GLY A 182 3.56 6.15 20.22
C GLY A 182 3.09 5.47 21.52
N VAL A 183 3.68 4.33 21.86
CA VAL A 183 3.31 3.58 23.08
C VAL A 183 4.26 3.81 24.28
N ALA A 184 5.20 4.75 24.18
CA ALA A 184 6.26 4.93 25.19
C ALA A 184 5.71 5.24 26.59
N ASN A 185 4.58 5.94 26.69
CA ASN A 185 3.93 6.33 27.93
C ASN A 185 2.66 5.50 28.26
N ASP A 186 2.46 4.35 27.60
CA ASP A 186 1.29 3.49 27.78
C ASP A 186 -0.04 4.28 27.63
N PRO A 187 -0.30 4.90 26.45
CA PRO A 187 -1.46 5.76 26.25
C PRO A 187 -2.78 4.99 26.35
N VAL A 188 -3.85 5.68 26.75
CA VAL A 188 -5.21 5.12 26.78
C VAL A 188 -5.80 5.03 25.37
N LEU A 189 -5.44 5.96 24.49
CA LEU A 189 -5.85 6.02 23.09
C LEU A 189 -4.63 6.12 22.18
N LEU A 190 -4.55 5.25 21.20
CA LEU A 190 -3.58 5.29 20.10
C LEU A 190 -4.31 5.54 18.78
N ILE A 191 -3.97 6.62 18.09
CA ILE A 191 -4.44 6.92 16.75
C ILE A 191 -3.32 6.54 15.77
N ALA A 192 -3.57 5.59 14.88
CA ALA A 192 -2.62 5.14 13.87
C ALA A 192 -3.13 5.55 12.48
N ASP A 193 -2.50 6.59 11.92
CA ASP A 193 -2.87 7.13 10.60
C ASP A 193 -2.06 6.45 9.51
N GLU A 194 -2.71 5.56 8.78
CA GLU A 194 -2.13 4.75 7.70
C GLU A 194 -0.77 4.09 8.06
N PRO A 195 -0.66 3.36 9.18
CA PRO A 195 0.63 2.90 9.69
C PRO A 195 1.30 1.81 8.83
N THR A 196 0.64 1.35 7.78
CA THR A 196 1.13 0.28 6.89
C THR A 196 1.32 0.74 5.45
N THR A 197 1.07 2.01 5.13
CA THR A 197 1.25 2.58 3.78
C THR A 197 2.71 2.48 3.35
N ALA A 198 2.94 2.12 2.09
CA ALA A 198 4.25 1.90 1.48
C ALA A 198 5.11 0.77 2.11
N LEU A 199 4.51 -0.12 2.90
CA LEU A 199 5.15 -1.34 3.40
C LEU A 199 4.78 -2.54 2.52
N ASP A 200 5.69 -3.50 2.42
CA ASP A 200 5.37 -4.78 1.79
C ASP A 200 4.42 -5.62 2.66
N VAL A 201 3.73 -6.58 2.03
CA VAL A 201 2.65 -7.36 2.64
C VAL A 201 3.12 -8.10 3.91
N THR A 202 4.37 -8.56 3.97
CA THR A 202 4.92 -9.28 5.14
C THR A 202 5.17 -8.35 6.31
N ILE A 203 5.74 -7.17 6.08
CA ILE A 203 5.94 -6.15 7.11
C ILE A 203 4.59 -5.56 7.56
N GLN A 204 3.67 -5.33 6.61
CA GLN A 204 2.30 -4.90 6.92
C GLN A 204 1.63 -5.87 7.89
N ALA A 205 1.65 -7.19 7.59
CA ALA A 205 1.09 -8.21 8.47
C ALA A 205 1.71 -8.17 9.89
N GLN A 206 3.03 -7.99 9.99
CA GLN A 206 3.74 -7.88 11.26
C GLN A 206 3.34 -6.62 12.06
N ILE A 207 3.15 -5.47 11.39
CA ILE A 207 2.70 -4.23 12.06
C ILE A 207 1.27 -4.36 12.56
N LEU A 208 0.36 -4.96 11.77
CA LEU A 208 -1.02 -5.20 12.18
C LEU A 208 -1.10 -6.15 13.38
N ASP A 209 -0.28 -7.18 13.41
CA ASP A 209 -0.17 -8.10 14.54
C ASP A 209 0.36 -7.40 15.80
N LEU A 210 1.37 -6.52 15.64
CA LEU A 210 1.84 -5.69 16.74
C LEU A 210 0.74 -4.80 17.32
N LEU A 211 -0.09 -4.15 16.50
CA LEU A 211 -1.22 -3.34 16.96
C LEU A 211 -2.27 -4.17 17.71
N ARG A 212 -2.58 -5.38 17.23
CA ARG A 212 -3.48 -6.30 17.92
C ARG A 212 -2.93 -6.71 19.29
N ASN A 213 -1.65 -7.07 19.35
CA ASN A 213 -1.00 -7.47 20.60
C ASN A 213 -0.94 -6.31 21.60
N LEU A 214 -0.64 -5.07 21.14
CA LEU A 214 -0.68 -3.87 21.97
C LEU A 214 -2.09 -3.63 22.56
N ASN A 215 -3.13 -3.76 21.74
CA ASN A 215 -4.51 -3.65 22.22
C ASN A 215 -4.84 -4.72 23.26
N ALA A 216 -4.52 -5.99 23.00
CA ALA A 216 -4.81 -7.11 23.88
C ALA A 216 -4.02 -7.06 25.21
N GLU A 217 -2.73 -6.65 25.16
CA GLU A 217 -1.86 -6.65 26.34
C GLU A 217 -2.10 -5.44 27.26
N PHE A 218 -2.31 -4.25 26.66
CA PHE A 218 -2.40 -2.99 27.43
C PHE A 218 -3.81 -2.43 27.56
N GLY A 219 -4.79 -3.00 26.86
CA GLY A 219 -6.15 -2.47 26.81
C GLY A 219 -6.25 -1.06 26.21
N THR A 220 -5.24 -0.66 25.41
CA THR A 220 -5.22 0.63 24.72
C THR A 220 -6.32 0.64 23.66
N ALA A 221 -7.19 1.65 23.69
CA ALA A 221 -8.13 1.87 22.60
C ALA A 221 -7.37 2.31 21.33
N ILE A 222 -7.75 1.78 20.16
CA ILE A 222 -7.05 2.09 18.90
C ILE A 222 -8.02 2.66 17.88
N ILE A 223 -7.68 3.81 17.30
CA ILE A 223 -8.27 4.29 16.04
C ILE A 223 -7.27 3.99 14.93
N LEU A 224 -7.64 3.09 14.01
CA LEU A 224 -6.82 2.74 12.85
C LEU A 224 -7.41 3.39 11.60
N ILE A 225 -6.65 4.28 10.98
CA ILE A 225 -7.02 4.89 9.71
C ILE A 225 -6.32 4.12 8.58
N SER A 226 -7.09 3.76 7.56
CA SER A 226 -6.58 3.10 6.36
C SER A 226 -7.46 3.44 5.16
N HIS A 227 -6.92 3.33 3.96
CA HIS A 227 -7.69 3.30 2.72
C HIS A 227 -8.07 1.86 2.30
N ASP A 228 -7.56 0.85 3.03
CA ASP A 228 -7.76 -0.58 2.75
C ASP A 228 -8.69 -1.22 3.80
N LEU A 229 -9.88 -1.65 3.37
CA LEU A 229 -10.84 -2.38 4.20
C LEU A 229 -10.33 -3.74 4.67
N GLY A 230 -9.48 -4.41 3.90
CA GLY A 230 -8.86 -5.67 4.31
C GLY A 230 -7.96 -5.48 5.52
N VAL A 231 -7.19 -4.38 5.56
CA VAL A 231 -6.38 -3.98 6.72
C VAL A 231 -7.25 -3.75 7.95
N ILE A 232 -8.34 -2.98 7.80
CA ILE A 232 -9.29 -2.72 8.88
C ILE A 232 -9.91 -4.03 9.38
N GLY A 233 -10.33 -4.92 8.47
CA GLY A 233 -10.93 -6.22 8.79
C GLY A 233 -10.05 -7.15 9.63
N THR A 234 -8.74 -6.90 9.69
CA THR A 234 -7.79 -7.72 10.43
C THR A 234 -7.55 -7.25 11.88
N VAL A 235 -7.84 -5.98 12.18
CA VAL A 235 -7.49 -5.35 13.48
C VAL A 235 -8.73 -4.79 14.18
N CYS A 236 -9.66 -4.21 13.43
CA CYS A 236 -10.73 -3.42 13.99
C CYS A 236 -12.03 -4.20 14.11
N ARG A 237 -12.65 -4.08 15.29
CA ARG A 237 -13.97 -4.69 15.53
C ARG A 237 -15.08 -3.90 14.87
N ARG A 238 -15.00 -2.57 14.85
CA ARG A 238 -15.98 -1.66 14.27
C ARG A 238 -15.31 -0.74 13.26
N VAL A 239 -16.05 -0.33 12.24
CA VAL A 239 -15.57 0.56 11.18
C VAL A 239 -16.53 1.71 10.92
N ALA A 240 -15.96 2.91 10.71
CA ALA A 240 -16.63 4.08 10.18
C ALA A 240 -16.11 4.36 8.77
N VAL A 241 -16.97 4.25 7.78
CA VAL A 241 -16.64 4.55 6.37
C VAL A 241 -16.87 6.03 6.13
N MET A 242 -15.82 6.75 5.72
CA MET A 242 -15.87 8.19 5.45
C MET A 242 -15.86 8.51 3.96
N TYR A 243 -16.72 9.41 3.55
CA TYR A 243 -16.78 9.95 2.19
C TYR A 243 -17.04 11.46 2.22
N ALA A 244 -16.21 12.22 1.49
CA ALA A 244 -16.36 13.68 1.34
C ALA A 244 -16.61 14.42 2.68
N GLY A 245 -15.87 14.08 3.72
CA GLY A 245 -15.92 14.73 5.04
C GLY A 245 -16.98 14.21 6.00
N GLU A 246 -17.74 13.17 5.64
CA GLU A 246 -18.83 12.61 6.46
C GLU A 246 -18.66 11.11 6.71
N VAL A 247 -19.21 10.61 7.82
CA VAL A 247 -19.41 9.16 8.02
C VAL A 247 -20.66 8.75 7.25
N VAL A 248 -20.49 7.85 6.29
CA VAL A 248 -21.58 7.36 5.42
C VAL A 248 -22.10 5.99 5.84
N GLU A 249 -21.28 5.19 6.50
CA GLU A 249 -21.68 3.91 7.11
C GLU A 249 -20.86 3.63 8.36
N GLU A 250 -21.48 3.08 9.40
CA GLU A 250 -20.83 2.64 10.64
C GLU A 250 -21.49 1.35 11.15
N ALA A 251 -20.67 0.33 11.36
CA ALA A 251 -21.12 -0.96 11.86
C ALA A 251 -19.94 -1.81 12.38
N GLU A 252 -20.23 -3.04 12.84
CA GLU A 252 -19.20 -4.06 13.02
C GLU A 252 -18.49 -4.32 11.67
N THR A 253 -17.19 -4.48 11.70
CA THR A 253 -16.36 -4.55 10.48
C THR A 253 -16.79 -5.72 9.58
N GLU A 254 -17.05 -6.89 10.15
CA GLU A 254 -17.52 -8.06 9.40
C GLU A 254 -18.82 -7.76 8.66
N ALA A 255 -19.75 -7.04 9.30
CA ALA A 255 -21.02 -6.67 8.69
C ALA A 255 -20.86 -5.74 7.49
N VAL A 256 -19.92 -4.77 7.54
CA VAL A 256 -19.63 -3.90 6.40
C VAL A 256 -18.94 -4.67 5.27
N LEU A 257 -18.04 -5.60 5.60
CA LEU A 257 -17.31 -6.39 4.61
C LEU A 257 -18.19 -7.41 3.87
N THR A 258 -19.22 -7.94 4.53
CA THR A 258 -20.09 -8.99 3.94
C THR A 258 -21.40 -8.45 3.36
N ASP A 259 -21.97 -7.40 3.96
CA ASP A 259 -23.26 -6.83 3.59
C ASP A 259 -23.28 -5.29 3.77
N PRO A 260 -22.46 -4.54 3.00
CA PRO A 260 -22.42 -3.09 3.09
C PRO A 260 -23.78 -2.46 2.76
N ARG A 261 -24.17 -1.42 3.51
CA ARG A 261 -25.47 -0.74 3.38
C ARG A 261 -25.37 0.60 2.66
N HIS A 262 -24.21 1.21 2.58
CA HIS A 262 -24.02 2.40 1.77
C HIS A 262 -23.40 2.02 0.42
N PRO A 263 -23.92 2.55 -0.73
CA PRO A 263 -23.36 2.23 -2.06
C PRO A 263 -21.86 2.53 -2.22
N TYR A 264 -21.35 3.51 -1.50
CA TYR A 264 -19.91 3.77 -1.48
C TYR A 264 -19.11 2.67 -0.76
N ALA A 265 -19.58 2.21 0.42
CA ALA A 265 -18.95 1.10 1.13
C ALA A 265 -19.03 -0.20 0.32
N TRP A 266 -20.18 -0.45 -0.33
CA TRP A 266 -20.36 -1.54 -1.28
C TRP A 266 -19.32 -1.50 -2.41
N ALA A 267 -19.13 -0.35 -3.02
CA ALA A 267 -18.16 -0.19 -4.09
C ALA A 267 -16.71 -0.34 -3.61
N LEU A 268 -16.37 0.17 -2.40
CA LEU A 268 -15.05 -0.01 -1.80
C LEU A 268 -14.73 -1.48 -1.51
N VAL A 269 -15.67 -2.23 -0.94
CA VAL A 269 -15.50 -3.68 -0.66
C VAL A 269 -15.24 -4.45 -1.96
N ASN A 270 -15.96 -4.11 -3.03
CA ASN A 270 -15.87 -4.80 -4.31
C ASN A 270 -14.71 -4.29 -5.21
N ALA A 271 -14.09 -3.15 -4.86
CA ALA A 271 -12.92 -2.64 -5.57
C ALA A 271 -11.60 -3.31 -5.13
N VAL A 272 -11.60 -3.96 -3.96
CA VAL A 272 -10.42 -4.67 -3.44
C VAL A 272 -10.20 -5.95 -4.26
N PRO A 273 -9.06 -6.10 -4.96
CA PRO A 273 -8.75 -7.36 -5.62
C PRO A 273 -8.54 -8.47 -4.57
N ARG A 274 -8.95 -9.68 -4.88
CA ARG A 274 -8.84 -10.85 -3.99
C ARG A 274 -8.01 -11.95 -4.65
N LEU A 275 -7.40 -12.81 -3.83
CA LEU A 275 -6.63 -13.94 -4.36
C LEU A 275 -7.48 -15.02 -5.04
N ASP A 276 -8.78 -15.07 -4.74
CA ASP A 276 -9.76 -15.97 -5.38
C ASP A 276 -10.43 -15.35 -6.63
N SER A 277 -10.16 -14.07 -6.94
CA SER A 277 -10.74 -13.39 -8.11
C SER A 277 -10.27 -14.04 -9.42
N PRO A 278 -11.14 -14.17 -10.45
CA PRO A 278 -10.74 -14.65 -11.77
C PRO A 278 -9.69 -13.73 -12.41
N PRO A 279 -8.67 -14.26 -13.11
CA PRO A 279 -7.68 -13.43 -13.79
C PRO A 279 -8.32 -12.67 -14.96
N GLY A 280 -7.90 -11.42 -15.15
CA GLY A 280 -8.41 -10.57 -16.24
C GLY A 280 -9.86 -10.11 -16.07
N ALA A 281 -10.50 -10.49 -14.99
CA ALA A 281 -11.80 -9.94 -14.61
C ALA A 281 -11.62 -8.46 -14.23
N GLY A 282 -12.39 -7.57 -14.85
CA GLY A 282 -12.41 -6.18 -14.47
C GLY A 282 -12.77 -6.01 -12.99
N LEU A 283 -12.07 -5.12 -12.30
CA LEU A 283 -12.36 -4.79 -10.91
C LEU A 283 -13.53 -3.81 -10.85
N THR A 284 -14.39 -3.97 -9.85
CA THR A 284 -15.42 -2.96 -9.58
C THR A 284 -14.73 -1.65 -9.23
N SER A 285 -15.07 -0.57 -9.91
CA SER A 285 -14.51 0.76 -9.64
C SER A 285 -15.61 1.82 -9.59
N ILE A 286 -15.39 2.81 -8.74
CA ILE A 286 -16.30 3.94 -8.61
C ILE A 286 -15.88 4.99 -9.65
N GLU A 287 -16.72 5.22 -10.65
CA GLU A 287 -16.44 6.21 -11.69
C GLU A 287 -16.50 7.65 -11.17
N GLY A 288 -15.81 8.55 -11.85
CA GLY A 288 -15.79 9.97 -11.54
C GLY A 288 -14.86 10.35 -10.38
N ALA A 289 -14.88 11.62 -10.01
CA ALA A 289 -14.12 12.19 -8.90
C ALA A 289 -15.02 12.46 -7.69
N PRO A 290 -14.48 12.48 -6.46
CA PRO A 290 -15.18 12.97 -5.29
C PRO A 290 -15.72 14.39 -5.53
N PRO A 291 -16.83 14.78 -4.88
CA PRO A 291 -17.38 16.12 -5.03
C PRO A 291 -16.43 17.18 -4.50
N ASP A 292 -16.57 18.39 -5.00
CA ASP A 292 -15.83 19.55 -4.52
C ASP A 292 -16.20 19.84 -3.06
N ALA A 293 -15.21 19.80 -2.18
CA ALA A 293 -15.39 20.08 -0.75
C ALA A 293 -15.68 21.57 -0.44
N LEU A 294 -15.45 22.47 -1.41
CA LEU A 294 -15.83 23.86 -1.33
C LEU A 294 -17.34 24.04 -1.55
N ASN A 295 -17.90 23.30 -2.53
CA ASN A 295 -19.30 23.36 -2.92
C ASN A 295 -19.91 21.95 -2.98
N PRO A 296 -20.14 21.29 -1.83
CA PRO A 296 -20.71 19.95 -1.82
C PRO A 296 -22.14 19.95 -2.36
N PRO A 297 -22.63 18.86 -2.99
CA PRO A 297 -24.01 18.72 -3.44
C PRO A 297 -25.00 18.97 -2.31
N ALA A 298 -26.18 19.56 -2.65
CA ALA A 298 -27.25 19.81 -1.70
C ALA A 298 -27.87 18.51 -1.16
N GLY A 299 -27.95 17.47 -1.99
CA GLY A 299 -28.42 16.13 -1.63
C GLY A 299 -27.31 15.23 -1.10
N CYS A 300 -27.43 13.94 -1.37
CA CYS A 300 -26.42 12.96 -1.00
C CYS A 300 -25.07 13.25 -1.70
N ARG A 301 -23.98 13.36 -0.95
CA ARG A 301 -22.66 13.67 -1.53
C ARG A 301 -22.16 12.61 -2.50
N PHE A 302 -22.60 11.37 -2.35
CA PHE A 302 -22.25 10.27 -3.26
C PHE A 302 -23.17 10.19 -4.49
N ALA A 303 -24.31 10.90 -4.54
CA ALA A 303 -25.29 10.82 -5.64
C ALA A 303 -24.67 10.97 -7.05
N PRO A 304 -23.70 11.86 -7.32
CA PRO A 304 -23.09 11.98 -8.65
C PRO A 304 -22.35 10.72 -9.15
N ARG A 305 -21.93 9.84 -8.23
CA ARG A 305 -21.15 8.61 -8.49
C ARG A 305 -21.95 7.34 -8.16
N CYS A 306 -23.15 7.47 -7.62
CA CYS A 306 -23.92 6.34 -7.10
C CYS A 306 -24.68 5.63 -8.23
N PRO A 307 -24.41 4.33 -8.48
CA PRO A 307 -25.14 3.56 -9.50
C PRO A 307 -26.58 3.24 -9.08
N PHE A 308 -26.93 3.40 -7.80
CA PHE A 308 -28.23 3.08 -7.22
C PHE A 308 -29.06 4.33 -6.87
N LYS A 309 -28.64 5.54 -7.30
CA LYS A 309 -29.29 6.78 -6.93
C LYS A 309 -30.77 6.81 -7.30
N ILE A 310 -31.59 7.39 -6.43
CA ILE A 310 -32.99 7.72 -6.64
C ILE A 310 -33.15 9.24 -6.66
N ALA A 311 -34.30 9.77 -7.15
CA ALA A 311 -34.52 11.22 -7.27
C ALA A 311 -34.28 11.98 -5.95
N LYS A 312 -34.70 11.40 -4.82
CA LYS A 312 -34.49 11.99 -3.49
C LYS A 312 -33.01 12.21 -3.13
N CYS A 313 -32.08 11.40 -3.69
CA CYS A 313 -30.65 11.57 -3.43
C CYS A 313 -30.08 12.86 -4.03
N GLU A 314 -30.73 13.46 -5.01
CA GLU A 314 -30.27 14.70 -5.67
C GLU A 314 -30.66 15.95 -4.89
N THR A 315 -31.78 15.89 -4.16
CA THR A 315 -32.37 17.05 -3.45
C THR A 315 -32.17 17.03 -1.96
N ASP A 316 -32.26 15.84 -1.34
CA ASP A 316 -32.28 15.68 0.11
C ASP A 316 -31.03 14.98 0.62
N HIS A 317 -30.33 15.64 1.54
CA HIS A 317 -29.18 15.05 2.22
C HIS A 317 -29.65 13.99 3.23
N PRO A 318 -29.24 12.71 3.13
CA PRO A 318 -29.66 11.68 4.06
C PRO A 318 -28.98 11.87 5.44
N PRO A 319 -29.70 11.78 6.56
CA PRO A 319 -29.09 11.69 7.88
C PRO A 319 -28.42 10.32 8.07
N LEU A 320 -27.54 10.19 9.06
CA LEU A 320 -26.98 8.89 9.46
C LEU A 320 -28.07 8.15 10.27
N MET A 321 -28.74 7.18 9.63
CA MET A 321 -29.89 6.45 10.16
C MET A 321 -29.50 5.04 10.59
N GLU A 322 -30.15 4.49 11.60
CA GLU A 322 -30.06 3.06 11.90
C GLU A 322 -30.86 2.27 10.84
N VAL A 323 -30.15 1.44 10.08
CA VAL A 323 -30.72 0.60 8.99
C VAL A 323 -30.83 -0.86 9.38
N ALA A 324 -30.20 -1.25 10.48
CA ALA A 324 -30.32 -2.52 11.17
C ALA A 324 -29.74 -2.36 12.58
N PRO A 325 -30.00 -3.26 13.54
CA PRO A 325 -29.46 -3.17 14.90
C PRO A 325 -27.94 -3.00 14.92
N GLY A 326 -27.45 -1.89 15.52
CA GLY A 326 -26.03 -1.55 15.57
C GLY A 326 -25.40 -1.15 14.23
N ARG A 327 -26.18 -0.89 13.18
CA ARG A 327 -25.71 -0.50 11.85
C ARG A 327 -26.33 0.82 11.42
N ARG A 328 -25.50 1.80 11.16
CA ARG A 328 -25.95 3.12 10.71
C ARG A 328 -25.46 3.40 9.30
N ALA A 329 -26.32 3.91 8.44
CA ALA A 329 -25.98 4.31 7.08
C ALA A 329 -26.64 5.63 6.67
N ARG A 330 -25.91 6.43 5.91
CA ARG A 330 -26.36 7.70 5.35
C ARG A 330 -26.86 7.49 3.91
N CYS A 331 -27.95 6.72 3.76
CA CYS A 331 -28.43 6.31 2.45
C CYS A 331 -29.96 6.20 2.39
N TRP A 332 -30.59 6.86 1.40
CA TRP A 332 -32.02 6.73 1.16
C TRP A 332 -32.43 5.39 0.52
N VAL A 333 -31.50 4.77 -0.23
CA VAL A 333 -31.79 3.50 -0.94
C VAL A 333 -31.95 2.34 0.01
N THR A 334 -31.20 2.33 1.11
CA THR A 334 -31.19 1.27 2.12
C THR A 334 -31.88 1.67 3.44
N ALA A 335 -32.57 2.81 3.44
CA ALA A 335 -33.23 3.34 4.64
C ALA A 335 -34.26 2.37 5.27
N ASP A 336 -34.84 1.49 4.47
CA ASP A 336 -35.77 0.44 4.89
C ASP A 336 -35.10 -0.88 5.24
N GLY A 337 -33.78 -0.92 5.36
CA GLY A 337 -33.01 -2.12 5.70
C GLY A 337 -32.75 -3.07 4.52
N ARG A 338 -33.13 -2.73 3.29
CA ARG A 338 -32.84 -3.55 2.11
C ARG A 338 -31.34 -3.71 1.89
N PRO A 339 -30.83 -4.91 1.56
CA PRO A 339 -29.45 -5.09 1.11
C PRO A 339 -29.24 -4.48 -0.30
N LEU A 340 -28.03 -4.10 -0.60
CA LEU A 340 -27.60 -3.76 -1.97
C LEU A 340 -27.44 -5.05 -2.81
N PRO A 341 -27.62 -4.99 -4.13
CA PRO A 341 -27.43 -6.16 -4.98
C PRO A 341 -25.98 -6.63 -4.92
N PRO A 342 -25.73 -7.94 -5.14
CA PRO A 342 -24.36 -8.44 -5.27
C PRO A 342 -23.65 -7.74 -6.45
N PRO A 343 -22.31 -7.62 -6.41
CA PRO A 343 -21.57 -7.06 -7.53
C PRO A 343 -21.80 -7.88 -8.80
N PRO A 344 -21.76 -7.25 -9.99
CA PRO A 344 -21.84 -7.97 -11.24
C PRO A 344 -20.68 -8.98 -11.28
N VAL A 345 -21.00 -10.25 -11.60
CA VAL A 345 -19.97 -11.27 -11.80
C VAL A 345 -19.18 -10.86 -13.05
N ALA A 346 -17.91 -10.53 -12.86
CA ALA A 346 -17.05 -10.21 -13.98
C ALA A 346 -16.97 -11.41 -14.93
N ALA A 347 -17.13 -11.18 -16.24
CA ALA A 347 -16.98 -12.23 -17.24
C ALA A 347 -15.59 -12.87 -17.09
N GLU A 348 -15.54 -14.20 -17.07
CA GLU A 348 -14.28 -14.93 -17.05
C GLU A 348 -13.46 -14.56 -18.30
N ALA A 349 -12.47 -13.69 -18.10
CA ALA A 349 -11.47 -13.51 -19.12
C ALA A 349 -10.56 -14.74 -19.08
N THR A 350 -10.54 -15.51 -20.15
CA THR A 350 -9.66 -16.67 -20.28
C THR A 350 -8.21 -16.21 -20.16
N ALA A 351 -7.52 -16.65 -19.09
CA ALA A 351 -6.09 -16.47 -18.96
C ALA A 351 -5.44 -16.99 -20.26
N ARG A 352 -4.70 -16.13 -20.96
CA ARG A 352 -3.93 -16.57 -22.13
C ARG A 352 -2.79 -17.44 -21.63
N VAL A 353 -2.92 -18.75 -21.79
CA VAL A 353 -1.79 -19.65 -21.62
C VAL A 353 -0.91 -19.47 -22.88
N PRO A 354 0.36 -19.06 -22.72
CA PRO A 354 1.26 -18.95 -23.87
C PRO A 354 1.34 -20.27 -24.63
N GLU A 355 1.30 -20.22 -25.97
CA GLU A 355 1.49 -21.40 -26.76
C GLU A 355 2.86 -22.03 -26.49
N PRO A 356 2.93 -23.35 -26.24
CA PRO A 356 4.20 -24.03 -26.07
C PRO A 356 5.11 -23.81 -27.29
N GLY A 357 6.31 -23.25 -27.07
CA GLY A 357 7.27 -22.98 -28.15
C GLY A 357 7.19 -21.58 -28.78
N ALA A 358 6.26 -20.72 -28.39
CA ALA A 358 6.24 -19.34 -28.89
C ALA A 358 7.58 -18.61 -28.62
N PRO A 359 8.12 -17.86 -29.63
CA PRO A 359 9.39 -17.14 -29.44
C PRO A 359 9.25 -16.08 -28.34
N PRO A 360 10.27 -15.94 -27.45
CA PRO A 360 10.23 -14.96 -26.39
C PRO A 360 10.31 -13.54 -26.97
N LEU A 361 9.47 -12.64 -26.44
CA LEU A 361 9.57 -11.19 -26.67
C LEU A 361 10.74 -10.62 -25.84
N LEU A 362 10.85 -11.08 -24.60
CA LEU A 362 11.95 -10.75 -23.68
C LEU A 362 12.51 -12.03 -23.08
N GLU A 363 13.84 -12.17 -23.09
CA GLU A 363 14.55 -13.26 -22.45
C GLU A 363 15.74 -12.72 -21.66
N ALA A 364 15.83 -13.08 -20.40
CA ALA A 364 16.98 -12.82 -19.54
C ALA A 364 17.54 -14.14 -19.03
N THR A 365 18.86 -14.34 -19.12
CA THR A 365 19.51 -15.58 -18.71
C THR A 365 20.69 -15.28 -17.79
N GLY A 366 20.70 -15.89 -16.60
CA GLY A 366 21.75 -15.75 -15.60
C GLY A 366 22.01 -14.30 -15.18
N LEU A 367 20.97 -13.46 -15.12
CA LEU A 367 21.11 -12.02 -14.94
C LEU A 367 21.62 -11.67 -13.55
N VAL A 368 22.73 -10.94 -13.46
CA VAL A 368 23.36 -10.51 -12.21
C VAL A 368 23.54 -9.00 -12.21
N LYS A 369 23.26 -8.37 -11.05
CA LYS A 369 23.60 -6.97 -10.78
C LYS A 369 24.12 -6.78 -9.38
N HIS A 370 25.34 -6.29 -9.31
CA HIS A 370 25.99 -5.88 -8.08
C HIS A 370 26.23 -4.37 -8.11
N PHE A 371 25.97 -3.70 -6.99
CA PHE A 371 26.27 -2.27 -6.81
C PHE A 371 27.39 -2.08 -5.79
N PRO A 372 28.26 -1.09 -6.00
CA PRO A 372 29.23 -0.73 -4.98
C PRO A 372 28.52 -0.12 -3.75
N GLY A 373 28.71 -0.71 -2.59
CA GLY A 373 28.20 -0.19 -1.32
C GLY A 373 29.15 0.81 -0.65
N ALA A 374 28.81 1.20 0.58
CA ALA A 374 29.63 2.09 1.40
C ALA A 374 30.98 1.45 1.73
N ARG A 375 32.02 2.28 1.91
CA ARG A 375 33.32 1.85 2.47
C ARG A 375 33.19 1.70 3.97
N ASN A 376 33.59 0.57 4.52
CA ASN A 376 33.61 0.35 5.97
C ASN A 376 34.77 1.05 6.67
N SER A 377 35.82 1.45 5.93
CA SER A 377 36.92 2.29 6.39
C SER A 377 37.52 3.07 5.22
N PHE A 378 38.32 4.09 5.51
CA PHE A 378 38.93 4.98 4.50
C PHE A 378 39.79 4.20 3.50
N PHE A 379 40.43 3.09 3.92
CA PHE A 379 41.31 2.24 3.11
C PHE A 379 40.76 0.81 2.89
N GLY A 380 39.55 0.49 3.37
CA GLY A 380 38.97 -0.85 3.23
C GLY A 380 38.28 -1.08 1.86
N PRO A 381 38.04 -2.36 1.49
CA PRO A 381 37.28 -2.71 0.31
C PRO A 381 35.85 -2.14 0.44
N ARG A 382 35.27 -1.73 -0.70
CA ARG A 382 33.86 -1.37 -0.74
C ARG A 382 33.01 -2.61 -0.53
N ALA A 383 31.98 -2.49 0.30
CA ALA A 383 30.94 -3.50 0.38
C ALA A 383 30.26 -3.66 -1.00
N VAL A 384 29.75 -4.83 -1.28
CA VAL A 384 29.03 -5.12 -2.53
C VAL A 384 27.59 -5.42 -2.18
N VAL A 385 26.65 -4.69 -2.80
CA VAL A 385 25.22 -4.95 -2.69
C VAL A 385 24.81 -5.90 -3.81
N HIS A 386 24.38 -7.10 -3.46
CA HIS A 386 23.94 -8.14 -4.37
C HIS A 386 22.44 -7.97 -4.66
N ALA A 387 22.10 -7.15 -5.67
CA ALA A 387 20.71 -6.79 -5.94
C ALA A 387 19.97 -7.84 -6.79
N VAL A 388 20.64 -8.44 -7.80
CA VAL A 388 20.11 -9.51 -8.65
C VAL A 388 21.19 -10.58 -8.78
N ASN A 389 20.82 -11.87 -8.64
CA ASN A 389 21.75 -12.96 -8.40
C ASN A 389 21.44 -14.21 -9.24
N GLY A 390 21.59 -14.12 -10.57
CA GLY A 390 21.37 -15.23 -11.49
C GLY A 390 19.88 -15.45 -11.79
N VAL A 391 19.19 -14.41 -12.27
CA VAL A 391 17.77 -14.47 -12.64
C VAL A 391 17.63 -14.89 -14.10
N ASP A 392 16.82 -15.93 -14.31
CA ASP A 392 16.31 -16.33 -15.61
C ASP A 392 14.83 -15.91 -15.72
N LEU A 393 14.48 -15.27 -16.84
CA LEU A 393 13.12 -14.75 -17.07
C LEU A 393 12.79 -14.85 -18.55
N ARG A 394 11.59 -15.33 -18.87
CA ARG A 394 11.07 -15.41 -20.23
C ARG A 394 9.66 -14.84 -20.29
N LEU A 395 9.40 -13.95 -21.25
CA LEU A 395 8.11 -13.35 -21.50
C LEU A 395 7.79 -13.42 -22.99
N VAL A 396 6.59 -13.89 -23.34
CA VAL A 396 6.12 -13.99 -24.72
C VAL A 396 5.22 -12.83 -25.10
N ARG A 397 4.96 -12.64 -26.39
CA ARG A 397 4.12 -11.55 -26.89
C ARG A 397 2.68 -11.67 -26.40
N GLY A 398 2.10 -10.57 -25.90
CA GLY A 398 0.74 -10.49 -25.35
C GLY A 398 0.59 -11.05 -23.94
N GLU A 399 1.67 -11.56 -23.34
CA GLU A 399 1.69 -12.08 -21.97
C GLU A 399 1.85 -10.97 -20.94
N SER A 400 1.24 -11.13 -19.76
CA SER A 400 1.53 -10.37 -18.55
C SER A 400 2.24 -11.26 -17.54
N LEU A 401 3.53 -10.97 -17.29
CA LEU A 401 4.34 -11.66 -16.29
C LEU A 401 4.49 -10.79 -15.04
N GLY A 402 3.98 -11.26 -13.91
CA GLY A 402 4.13 -10.62 -12.61
C GLY A 402 5.46 -10.96 -11.94
N VAL A 403 6.12 -9.98 -11.31
CA VAL A 403 7.25 -10.20 -10.41
C VAL A 403 6.91 -9.68 -9.03
N VAL A 404 6.86 -10.58 -8.04
CA VAL A 404 6.46 -10.27 -6.66
C VAL A 404 7.55 -10.63 -5.66
N GLY A 405 7.49 -10.06 -4.47
CA GLY A 405 8.43 -10.32 -3.36
C GLY A 405 8.53 -9.13 -2.42
N GLU A 406 9.20 -9.32 -1.28
CA GLU A 406 9.43 -8.28 -0.27
C GLU A 406 10.17 -7.06 -0.83
N SER A 407 10.03 -5.91 -0.17
CA SER A 407 10.77 -4.69 -0.52
C SER A 407 12.28 -4.93 -0.43
N GLY A 408 13.03 -4.39 -1.41
CA GLY A 408 14.48 -4.57 -1.48
C GLY A 408 14.96 -5.94 -1.99
N CYS A 409 14.07 -6.86 -2.40
CA CYS A 409 14.51 -8.15 -2.98
C CYS A 409 15.07 -8.06 -4.41
N GLY A 410 15.04 -6.87 -5.05
CA GLY A 410 15.67 -6.63 -6.35
C GLY A 410 14.73 -6.42 -7.54
N LYS A 411 13.40 -6.36 -7.36
CA LYS A 411 12.39 -6.23 -8.43
C LYS A 411 12.61 -5.02 -9.35
N SER A 412 12.69 -3.82 -8.77
CA SER A 412 12.92 -2.59 -9.56
C SER A 412 14.30 -2.56 -10.22
N THR A 413 15.31 -3.24 -9.62
CA THR A 413 16.61 -3.43 -10.26
C THR A 413 16.47 -4.34 -11.49
N LEU A 414 15.72 -5.44 -11.39
CA LEU A 414 15.41 -6.33 -12.51
C LEU A 414 14.70 -5.56 -13.64
N ALA A 415 13.69 -4.74 -13.33
CA ALA A 415 13.02 -3.88 -14.30
C ALA A 415 13.99 -2.98 -15.07
N ARG A 416 14.91 -2.33 -14.36
CA ARG A 416 15.92 -1.44 -14.95
C ARG A 416 16.98 -2.19 -15.75
N LEU A 417 17.27 -3.44 -15.42
CA LEU A 417 18.18 -4.29 -16.19
C LEU A 417 17.57 -4.71 -17.53
N VAL A 418 16.33 -5.22 -17.52
CA VAL A 418 15.68 -5.68 -18.74
C VAL A 418 15.34 -4.53 -19.70
N THR A 419 15.12 -3.32 -19.16
CA THR A 419 14.96 -2.09 -19.95
C THR A 419 16.30 -1.43 -20.35
N ARG A 420 17.44 -1.99 -19.94
CA ARG A 420 18.77 -1.40 -20.20
C ARG A 420 18.90 0.05 -19.70
N LEU A 421 18.23 0.37 -18.58
CA LEU A 421 18.49 1.56 -17.77
C LEU A 421 19.69 1.36 -16.85
N HIS A 422 19.94 0.09 -16.47
CA HIS A 422 21.17 -0.35 -15.81
C HIS A 422 21.88 -1.41 -16.65
N GLU A 423 23.20 -1.42 -16.62
CA GLU A 423 24.00 -2.47 -17.21
C GLU A 423 24.08 -3.67 -16.27
N PRO A 424 23.88 -4.91 -16.75
CA PRO A 424 24.11 -6.10 -15.94
C PRO A 424 25.60 -6.27 -15.61
N THR A 425 25.89 -6.85 -14.46
CA THR A 425 27.24 -7.26 -14.10
C THR A 425 27.63 -8.57 -14.82
N ALA A 426 26.66 -9.48 -14.99
CA ALA A 426 26.78 -10.72 -15.74
C ALA A 426 25.40 -11.17 -16.25
N GLY A 427 25.40 -12.18 -17.12
CA GLY A 427 24.19 -12.68 -17.78
C GLY A 427 23.89 -11.96 -19.08
N THR A 428 22.76 -12.32 -19.72
CA THR A 428 22.34 -11.79 -21.01
C THR A 428 20.89 -11.33 -20.98
N VAL A 429 20.57 -10.30 -21.79
CA VAL A 429 19.19 -9.82 -22.04
C VAL A 429 18.98 -9.77 -23.54
N ARG A 430 17.94 -10.46 -24.01
CA ARG A 430 17.49 -10.42 -25.42
C ARG A 430 16.08 -9.84 -25.50
N PHE A 431 15.87 -8.94 -26.43
CA PHE A 431 14.58 -8.35 -26.75
C PHE A 431 14.28 -8.53 -28.23
N GLU A 432 13.14 -9.12 -28.56
CA GLU A 432 12.76 -9.49 -29.93
C GLU A 432 13.88 -10.29 -30.65
N GLY A 433 14.52 -11.22 -29.93
CA GLY A 433 15.62 -12.04 -30.43
C GLY A 433 16.99 -11.35 -30.51
N ARG A 434 17.06 -10.03 -30.38
CA ARG A 434 18.32 -9.26 -30.36
C ARG A 434 18.95 -9.25 -28.98
N ASP A 435 20.24 -9.51 -28.92
CA ASP A 435 21.02 -9.33 -27.69
C ASP A 435 21.20 -7.81 -27.43
N ILE A 436 20.66 -7.33 -26.32
CA ILE A 436 20.77 -5.93 -25.84
C ILE A 436 21.67 -5.79 -24.63
N THR A 437 22.34 -6.86 -24.19
CA THR A 437 23.09 -6.95 -22.93
C THR A 437 24.12 -5.83 -22.79
N ARG A 438 24.86 -5.54 -23.86
CA ARG A 438 25.90 -4.50 -23.91
C ARG A 438 25.66 -3.45 -25.00
N ALA A 439 24.41 -3.37 -25.50
CA ALA A 439 24.04 -2.43 -26.54
C ALA A 439 24.36 -0.99 -26.11
N SER A 440 25.02 -0.24 -27.00
CA SER A 440 25.28 1.18 -26.84
C SER A 440 24.00 2.02 -26.87
N ALA A 441 24.07 3.28 -26.49
CA ALA A 441 22.92 4.20 -26.56
C ALA A 441 22.37 4.33 -28.00
N ALA A 442 23.23 4.31 -29.01
CA ALA A 442 22.87 4.37 -30.42
C ALA A 442 22.10 3.11 -30.86
N GLU A 443 22.55 1.92 -30.46
CA GLU A 443 21.88 0.64 -30.74
C GLU A 443 20.56 0.48 -29.97
N MET A 444 20.45 1.04 -28.77
CA MET A 444 19.21 1.06 -27.99
C MET A 444 18.17 2.06 -28.50
N ARG A 445 18.59 3.16 -29.15
CA ARG A 445 17.66 4.21 -29.62
C ARG A 445 16.51 3.70 -30.47
N PRO A 446 16.70 2.82 -31.48
CA PRO A 446 15.59 2.28 -32.28
C PRO A 446 14.72 1.27 -31.52
N LEU A 447 15.21 0.67 -30.42
CA LEU A 447 14.48 -0.27 -29.60
C LEU A 447 13.66 0.40 -28.48
N ARG A 448 14.06 1.60 -28.06
CA ARG A 448 13.37 2.37 -27.02
C ARG A 448 11.87 2.55 -27.27
N PRO A 449 11.39 2.88 -28.47
CA PRO A 449 9.95 2.97 -28.74
C PRO A 449 9.19 1.70 -28.39
N ARG A 450 9.79 0.54 -28.64
CA ARG A 450 9.13 -0.77 -28.45
C ARG A 450 9.23 -1.34 -27.04
N LEU A 451 10.15 -0.82 -26.23
CA LEU A 451 10.41 -1.22 -24.85
C LEU A 451 10.30 -0.01 -23.93
N GLN A 452 9.13 0.14 -23.29
CA GLN A 452 8.82 1.30 -22.47
C GLN A 452 8.71 0.92 -21.00
N MET A 453 8.83 1.92 -20.11
CA MET A 453 8.73 1.74 -18.66
C MET A 453 7.77 2.75 -18.03
N VAL A 454 6.91 2.25 -17.16
CA VAL A 454 6.12 3.05 -16.21
C VAL A 454 6.80 2.94 -14.85
N PHE A 455 7.21 4.07 -14.28
CA PHE A 455 7.99 4.13 -13.04
C PHE A 455 7.08 4.12 -11.80
N GLN A 456 7.63 3.68 -10.68
CA GLN A 456 6.97 3.56 -9.38
C GLN A 456 6.42 4.89 -8.86
N ASP A 457 7.17 5.97 -9.00
CA ASP A 457 6.77 7.30 -8.56
C ASP A 457 6.38 8.19 -9.74
N PRO A 458 5.08 8.45 -9.94
CA PRO A 458 4.63 9.33 -11.02
C PRO A 458 5.06 10.79 -10.81
N TYR A 459 5.32 11.25 -9.57
CA TYR A 459 5.83 12.59 -9.30
C TYR A 459 7.27 12.76 -9.80
N ALA A 460 8.14 11.83 -9.44
CA ALA A 460 9.54 11.87 -9.86
C ALA A 460 9.72 11.59 -11.37
N SER A 461 8.77 10.88 -11.98
CA SER A 461 8.84 10.50 -13.40
C SER A 461 8.39 11.59 -14.37
N LEU A 462 7.58 12.55 -13.94
CA LEU A 462 7.07 13.64 -14.75
C LEU A 462 7.81 14.94 -14.39
N ASN A 463 8.29 15.69 -15.40
CA ASN A 463 8.93 16.97 -15.15
C ASN A 463 7.89 17.99 -14.65
N PRO A 464 7.99 18.49 -13.39
CA PRO A 464 6.98 19.36 -12.80
C PRO A 464 6.90 20.75 -13.45
N ARG A 465 7.90 21.13 -14.26
CA ARG A 465 7.97 22.41 -14.98
C ARG A 465 7.41 22.34 -16.40
N MET A 466 7.04 21.15 -16.87
CA MET A 466 6.45 20.95 -18.20
C MET A 466 4.95 20.76 -18.10
N ARG A 467 4.21 21.24 -19.07
CA ARG A 467 2.77 20.96 -19.20
C ARG A 467 2.58 19.53 -19.69
N VAL A 468 1.43 18.94 -19.38
CA VAL A 468 1.10 17.54 -19.76
C VAL A 468 1.23 17.34 -21.27
N ARG A 469 0.75 18.29 -22.10
CA ARG A 469 0.92 18.22 -23.56
C ARG A 469 2.37 18.13 -24.00
N ASP A 470 3.28 18.84 -23.30
CA ASP A 470 4.70 18.87 -23.64
C ASP A 470 5.40 17.57 -23.24
N ILE A 471 5.03 17.01 -22.06
CA ILE A 471 5.50 15.71 -21.59
C ILE A 471 5.09 14.57 -22.54
N LEU A 472 3.89 14.62 -23.10
CA LEU A 472 3.38 13.60 -24.01
C LEU A 472 3.89 13.80 -25.45
N ALA A 473 4.13 15.04 -25.88
CA ALA A 473 4.66 15.36 -27.21
C ALA A 473 6.16 15.07 -27.33
N GLU A 474 6.93 15.20 -26.24
CA GLU A 474 8.39 15.02 -26.24
C GLU A 474 8.83 13.68 -26.87
N PRO A 475 8.32 12.49 -26.44
CA PRO A 475 8.71 11.22 -27.03
C PRO A 475 8.31 11.10 -28.51
N LEU A 476 7.17 11.66 -28.93
CA LEU A 476 6.71 11.65 -30.31
C LEU A 476 7.69 12.40 -31.24
N LEU A 477 8.12 13.58 -30.82
CA LEU A 477 9.06 14.42 -31.57
C LEU A 477 10.49 13.83 -31.55
N ALA A 478 10.94 13.37 -30.37
CA ALA A 478 12.30 12.82 -30.20
C ALA A 478 12.56 11.54 -31.01
N HIS A 479 11.51 10.76 -31.25
CA HIS A 479 11.59 9.52 -32.04
C HIS A 479 11.01 9.64 -33.46
N GLY A 480 10.70 10.88 -33.92
CA GLY A 480 10.21 11.11 -35.27
C GLY A 480 8.83 10.48 -35.57
N ARG A 481 8.02 10.25 -34.53
CA ARG A 481 6.65 9.75 -34.68
C ARG A 481 5.67 10.86 -35.08
N ALA A 482 6.04 12.12 -34.88
CA ALA A 482 5.40 13.32 -35.40
C ALA A 482 6.45 14.20 -36.07
N ALA A 483 6.16 14.67 -37.30
CA ALA A 483 7.07 15.52 -38.04
C ALA A 483 7.00 16.99 -37.59
N THR A 484 5.83 17.38 -37.07
CA THR A 484 5.58 18.77 -36.63
C THR A 484 5.00 18.79 -35.22
N ARG A 485 5.09 19.98 -34.59
CA ARG A 485 4.44 20.17 -33.27
C ARG A 485 2.92 20.01 -33.34
N ALA A 486 2.30 20.50 -34.41
CA ALA A 486 0.84 20.37 -34.59
C ALA A 486 0.38 18.92 -34.70
N GLU A 487 1.15 18.06 -35.42
CA GLU A 487 0.89 16.63 -35.48
C GLU A 487 1.08 15.97 -34.10
N ALA A 488 2.13 16.34 -33.36
CA ALA A 488 2.34 15.85 -32.01
C ALA A 488 1.19 16.23 -31.08
N ASP A 489 0.72 17.49 -31.14
CA ASP A 489 -0.39 17.97 -30.30
C ASP A 489 -1.72 17.23 -30.62
N SER A 490 -2.00 16.90 -31.89
CA SER A 490 -3.16 16.05 -32.25
C SER A 490 -3.06 14.65 -31.61
N ARG A 491 -1.90 13.98 -31.76
CA ARG A 491 -1.67 12.66 -31.15
C ARG A 491 -1.72 12.69 -29.61
N VAL A 492 -1.30 13.79 -28.99
CA VAL A 492 -1.40 13.99 -27.54
C VAL A 492 -2.85 13.96 -27.09
N LEU A 493 -3.79 14.61 -27.81
CA LEU A 493 -5.20 14.59 -27.49
C LEU A 493 -5.78 13.17 -27.60
N ASP A 494 -5.40 12.42 -28.63
CA ASP A 494 -5.81 11.01 -28.80
C ASP A 494 -5.28 10.11 -27.66
N LEU A 495 -4.01 10.31 -27.26
CA LEU A 495 -3.41 9.62 -26.13
C LEU A 495 -4.14 9.94 -24.82
N MET A 496 -4.45 11.23 -24.59
CA MET A 496 -5.21 11.62 -23.40
C MET A 496 -6.60 11.00 -23.37
N ALA A 497 -7.31 10.99 -24.48
CA ALA A 497 -8.60 10.31 -24.61
C ALA A 497 -8.48 8.80 -24.33
N THR A 498 -7.43 8.16 -24.86
CA THR A 498 -7.17 6.72 -24.70
C THR A 498 -7.01 6.33 -23.22
N VAL A 499 -6.43 7.20 -22.38
CA VAL A 499 -6.27 6.96 -20.94
C VAL A 499 -7.36 7.61 -20.09
N GLY A 500 -8.42 8.15 -20.70
CA GLY A 500 -9.56 8.77 -20.02
C GLY A 500 -9.23 10.11 -19.34
N LEU A 501 -8.30 10.89 -19.89
CA LEU A 501 -8.00 12.25 -19.47
C LEU A 501 -8.73 13.26 -20.37
N LYS A 502 -9.24 14.34 -19.78
CA LYS A 502 -9.93 15.39 -20.54
C LYS A 502 -8.97 16.21 -21.37
N PRO A 503 -9.30 16.53 -22.65
CA PRO A 503 -8.45 17.32 -23.54
C PRO A 503 -8.04 18.69 -22.99
N GLU A 504 -8.94 19.37 -22.27
CA GLU A 504 -8.68 20.67 -21.65
C GLU A 504 -7.58 20.65 -20.58
N TRP A 505 -7.23 19.48 -20.08
CA TRP A 505 -6.16 19.31 -19.08
C TRP A 505 -4.77 19.29 -19.71
N ALA A 506 -4.63 19.26 -21.02
CA ALA A 506 -3.36 19.26 -21.74
C ALA A 506 -2.47 20.46 -21.37
N ALA A 507 -3.07 21.62 -21.04
CA ALA A 507 -2.37 22.84 -20.66
C ALA A 507 -1.91 22.87 -19.18
N ARG A 508 -2.37 21.93 -18.34
CA ARG A 508 -2.04 21.88 -16.90
C ARG A 508 -0.65 21.29 -16.65
N PHE A 509 -0.14 21.58 -15.46
CA PHE A 509 1.10 21.02 -14.94
C PHE A 509 0.83 19.75 -14.11
N PRO A 510 1.82 18.83 -13.96
CA PRO A 510 1.64 17.58 -13.19
C PRO A 510 1.16 17.79 -11.76
N HIS A 511 1.57 18.86 -11.07
CA HIS A 511 1.17 19.14 -9.69
C HIS A 511 -0.33 19.49 -9.54
N GLU A 512 -1.01 19.84 -10.64
CA GLU A 512 -2.45 20.15 -10.64
C GLU A 512 -3.34 18.90 -10.79
N PHE A 513 -2.73 17.71 -10.88
CA PHE A 513 -3.40 16.42 -11.06
C PHE A 513 -3.38 15.59 -9.77
N SER A 514 -4.42 14.78 -9.56
CA SER A 514 -4.42 13.74 -8.53
C SER A 514 -3.40 12.63 -8.84
N GLY A 515 -3.06 11.79 -7.85
CA GLY A 515 -2.14 10.66 -8.03
C GLY A 515 -2.53 9.75 -9.19
N GLY A 516 -3.80 9.35 -9.27
CA GLY A 516 -4.31 8.50 -10.35
C GLY A 516 -4.29 9.18 -11.72
N GLN A 517 -4.57 10.48 -11.78
CA GLN A 517 -4.47 11.24 -13.03
C GLN A 517 -3.01 11.33 -13.51
N ARG A 518 -2.05 11.57 -12.61
CA ARG A 518 -0.61 11.54 -12.95
C ARG A 518 -0.18 10.17 -13.45
N GLN A 519 -0.68 9.11 -12.83
CA GLN A 519 -0.41 7.75 -13.28
C GLN A 519 -0.94 7.51 -14.70
N ARG A 520 -2.14 7.99 -15.02
CA ARG A 520 -2.69 7.94 -16.39
C ARG A 520 -1.81 8.73 -17.38
N VAL A 521 -1.26 9.89 -17.00
CA VAL A 521 -0.28 10.64 -17.83
C VAL A 521 1.00 9.81 -18.04
N SER A 522 1.52 9.14 -17.01
CA SER A 522 2.70 8.27 -17.12
C SER A 522 2.46 7.07 -18.04
N ILE A 523 1.26 6.48 -17.98
CA ILE A 523 0.84 5.40 -18.89
C ILE A 523 0.71 5.95 -20.32
N ALA A 524 0.05 7.10 -20.53
CA ALA A 524 -0.07 7.73 -21.85
C ALA A 524 1.30 8.01 -22.47
N ARG A 525 2.27 8.50 -21.68
CA ARG A 525 3.64 8.72 -22.13
C ARG A 525 4.32 7.43 -22.60
N ALA A 526 4.15 6.34 -21.86
CA ALA A 526 4.69 5.04 -22.25
C ALA A 526 4.04 4.49 -23.54
N LEU A 527 2.76 4.79 -23.77
CA LEU A 527 2.03 4.37 -24.97
C LEU A 527 2.31 5.21 -26.21
N ALA A 528 2.85 6.42 -26.05
CA ALA A 528 3.06 7.37 -27.16
C ALA A 528 3.85 6.81 -28.34
N LEU A 529 4.66 5.77 -28.11
CA LEU A 529 5.56 5.18 -29.12
C LEU A 529 5.13 3.78 -29.59
N ASP A 530 3.91 3.33 -29.30
CA ASP A 530 3.36 2.03 -29.66
C ASP A 530 4.27 0.86 -29.21
N PRO A 531 4.47 0.67 -27.91
CA PRO A 531 5.40 -0.33 -27.38
C PRO A 531 4.91 -1.76 -27.61
N ALA A 532 5.85 -2.71 -27.73
CA ALA A 532 5.55 -4.13 -27.69
C ALA A 532 5.57 -4.67 -26.25
N LEU A 533 6.41 -4.07 -25.39
CA LEU A 533 6.55 -4.40 -23.98
C LEU A 533 6.51 -3.14 -23.12
N VAL A 534 5.66 -3.16 -22.11
CA VAL A 534 5.63 -2.17 -21.03
C VAL A 534 6.12 -2.84 -19.74
N VAL A 535 7.21 -2.33 -19.18
CA VAL A 535 7.68 -2.71 -17.85
C VAL A 535 7.05 -1.75 -16.85
N ALA A 536 6.14 -2.25 -16.05
CA ALA A 536 5.41 -1.46 -15.05
C ALA A 536 5.98 -1.75 -13.66
N ASP A 537 6.73 -0.79 -13.10
CA ASP A 537 7.37 -0.90 -11.78
C ASP A 537 6.45 -0.28 -10.73
N GLU A 538 5.72 -1.10 -10.00
CA GLU A 538 4.74 -0.73 -8.97
C GLU A 538 3.75 0.37 -9.41
N PRO A 539 3.05 0.20 -10.54
CA PRO A 539 2.30 1.29 -11.17
C PRO A 539 1.08 1.77 -10.38
N VAL A 540 0.69 1.09 -9.31
CA VAL A 540 -0.52 1.40 -8.51
C VAL A 540 -0.26 1.48 -7.01
N SER A 541 0.98 1.32 -6.55
CA SER A 541 1.34 1.20 -5.12
C SER A 541 1.05 2.44 -4.26
N ALA A 542 1.03 3.63 -4.88
CA ALA A 542 0.80 4.90 -4.19
C ALA A 542 -0.65 5.42 -4.35
N LEU A 543 -1.56 4.57 -4.84
CA LEU A 543 -2.94 4.95 -5.14
C LEU A 543 -3.90 4.30 -4.13
N ASP A 544 -5.00 5.00 -3.82
CA ASP A 544 -6.09 4.40 -3.06
C ASP A 544 -6.78 3.28 -3.87
N VAL A 545 -7.45 2.36 -3.15
CA VAL A 545 -8.01 1.12 -3.71
C VAL A 545 -8.90 1.36 -4.93
N ASN A 546 -9.75 2.40 -4.91
CA ASN A 546 -10.63 2.68 -6.05
C ASN A 546 -9.86 3.19 -7.27
N VAL A 547 -8.93 4.13 -7.08
CA VAL A 547 -8.09 4.65 -8.18
C VAL A 547 -7.18 3.55 -8.72
N GLN A 548 -6.66 2.67 -7.84
CA GLN A 548 -5.92 1.48 -8.23
C GLN A 548 -6.75 0.57 -9.15
N ALA A 549 -8.02 0.27 -8.77
CA ALA A 549 -8.91 -0.52 -9.61
C ALA A 549 -9.16 0.13 -10.98
N GLN A 550 -9.36 1.46 -11.03
CA GLN A 550 -9.53 2.19 -12.28
C GLN A 550 -8.29 2.10 -13.19
N VAL A 551 -7.07 2.26 -12.62
CA VAL A 551 -5.82 2.18 -13.40
C VAL A 551 -5.58 0.76 -13.89
N LEU A 552 -5.85 -0.26 -13.07
CA LEU A 552 -5.74 -1.66 -13.47
C LEU A 552 -6.71 -2.02 -14.60
N ASN A 553 -7.98 -1.60 -14.50
CA ASN A 553 -8.96 -1.78 -15.57
C ASN A 553 -8.52 -1.09 -16.87
N LEU A 554 -7.99 0.13 -16.80
CA LEU A 554 -7.41 0.82 -17.95
C LEU A 554 -6.26 0.00 -18.56
N MET A 555 -5.33 -0.52 -17.76
CA MET A 555 -4.21 -1.32 -18.25
C MET A 555 -4.66 -2.66 -18.86
N LEU A 556 -5.70 -3.29 -18.31
CA LEU A 556 -6.33 -4.50 -18.89
C LEU A 556 -6.98 -4.21 -20.25
N ASP A 557 -7.76 -3.12 -20.36
CA ASP A 557 -8.35 -2.68 -21.63
C ASP A 557 -7.29 -2.39 -22.69
N LEU A 558 -6.25 -1.63 -22.32
CA LEU A 558 -5.13 -1.33 -23.20
C LEU A 558 -4.37 -2.59 -23.66
N ARG A 559 -4.20 -3.57 -22.76
CA ARG A 559 -3.61 -4.87 -23.11
C ARG A 559 -4.43 -5.58 -24.18
N GLN A 560 -5.74 -5.63 -24.02
CA GLN A 560 -6.64 -6.32 -24.95
C GLN A 560 -6.71 -5.60 -26.30
N ARG A 561 -6.88 -4.28 -26.29
CA ARG A 561 -7.07 -3.48 -27.51
C ARG A 561 -5.80 -3.31 -28.32
N LEU A 562 -4.65 -3.15 -27.66
CA LEU A 562 -3.36 -2.86 -28.32
C LEU A 562 -2.43 -4.08 -28.40
N GLY A 563 -2.83 -5.23 -27.85
CA GLY A 563 -2.00 -6.45 -27.84
C GLY A 563 -0.70 -6.30 -27.04
N LEU A 564 -0.70 -5.47 -25.99
CA LEU A 564 0.48 -5.16 -25.19
C LEU A 564 0.94 -6.37 -24.37
N SER A 565 2.26 -6.47 -24.19
CA SER A 565 2.88 -7.38 -23.22
C SER A 565 3.30 -6.58 -22.00
N TYR A 566 3.21 -7.18 -20.81
CA TYR A 566 3.61 -6.52 -19.57
C TYR A 566 4.62 -7.34 -18.76
N LEU A 567 5.65 -6.70 -18.28
CA LEU A 567 6.39 -7.14 -17.11
C LEU A 567 5.89 -6.27 -15.93
N PHE A 568 5.08 -6.87 -15.07
CA PHE A 568 4.36 -6.17 -14.02
C PHE A 568 4.99 -6.45 -12.65
N ILE A 569 5.59 -5.43 -12.05
CA ILE A 569 6.19 -5.53 -10.72
C ILE A 569 5.20 -4.95 -9.71
N ALA A 570 4.89 -5.73 -8.67
CA ALA A 570 4.09 -5.27 -7.55
C ALA A 570 4.50 -5.97 -6.25
N HIS A 571 4.12 -5.38 -5.14
CA HIS A 571 4.18 -6.01 -3.82
C HIS A 571 2.81 -6.57 -3.40
N ASP A 572 1.71 -6.14 -4.02
CA ASP A 572 0.37 -6.65 -3.77
C ASP A 572 0.08 -7.88 -4.65
N LEU A 573 -0.09 -9.02 -3.99
CA LEU A 573 -0.31 -10.31 -4.66
C LEU A 573 -1.70 -10.42 -5.28
N ALA A 574 -2.71 -9.79 -4.68
CA ALA A 574 -4.07 -9.83 -5.20
C ALA A 574 -4.18 -9.02 -6.52
N VAL A 575 -3.47 -7.89 -6.61
CA VAL A 575 -3.31 -7.12 -7.84
C VAL A 575 -2.65 -7.96 -8.93
N VAL A 576 -1.54 -8.64 -8.61
CA VAL A 576 -0.83 -9.50 -9.58
C VAL A 576 -1.70 -10.67 -10.01
N ARG A 577 -2.47 -11.26 -9.08
CA ARG A 577 -3.42 -12.33 -9.39
C ARG A 577 -4.51 -11.89 -10.36
N ALA A 578 -5.02 -10.67 -10.21
CA ALA A 578 -6.05 -10.11 -11.10
C ALA A 578 -5.52 -9.72 -12.49
N PHE A 579 -4.23 -9.31 -12.58
CA PHE A 579 -3.67 -8.73 -13.81
C PHE A 579 -2.79 -9.68 -14.62
N CYS A 580 -2.04 -10.60 -13.98
CA CYS A 580 -0.97 -11.37 -14.61
C CYS A 580 -1.39 -12.80 -14.97
N ASP A 581 -0.87 -13.30 -16.09
CA ASP A 581 -1.05 -14.70 -16.53
C ASP A 581 -0.11 -15.64 -15.77
N ARG A 582 1.16 -15.24 -15.63
CA ARG A 582 2.21 -15.95 -14.88
C ARG A 582 2.83 -15.03 -13.84
N VAL A 583 3.41 -15.65 -12.82
CA VAL A 583 4.07 -14.95 -11.70
C VAL A 583 5.41 -15.58 -11.39
N ALA A 584 6.41 -14.73 -11.17
CA ALA A 584 7.72 -15.07 -10.66
C ALA A 584 7.90 -14.46 -9.27
N VAL A 585 8.12 -15.29 -8.26
CA VAL A 585 8.34 -14.87 -6.87
C VAL A 585 9.83 -14.67 -6.63
N MET A 586 10.22 -13.49 -6.21
CA MET A 586 11.62 -13.08 -6.06
C MET A 586 12.00 -12.89 -4.58
N TYR A 587 13.09 -13.50 -4.15
CA TYR A 587 13.66 -13.36 -2.82
C TYR A 587 15.18 -13.19 -2.88
N LEU A 588 15.74 -12.15 -2.23
CA LEU A 588 17.17 -11.82 -2.20
C LEU A 588 17.86 -11.91 -3.58
N GLY A 589 17.22 -11.33 -4.60
CA GLY A 589 17.78 -11.27 -5.96
C GLY A 589 17.64 -12.54 -6.77
N ARG A 590 16.90 -13.56 -6.32
CA ARG A 590 16.69 -14.83 -7.02
C ARG A 590 15.21 -15.13 -7.21
N ILE A 591 14.84 -15.80 -8.29
CA ILE A 591 13.49 -16.36 -8.45
C ILE A 591 13.44 -17.66 -7.64
N VAL A 592 12.49 -17.76 -6.72
CA VAL A 592 12.30 -18.93 -5.84
C VAL A 592 11.11 -19.80 -6.26
N GLU A 593 10.13 -19.23 -6.91
CA GLU A 593 9.00 -19.96 -7.51
C GLU A 593 8.48 -19.19 -8.72
N GLU A 594 8.05 -19.91 -9.77
CA GLU A 594 7.46 -19.36 -10.98
C GLU A 594 6.41 -20.31 -11.54
N GLY A 595 5.30 -19.76 -12.02
CA GLY A 595 4.24 -20.56 -12.64
C GLY A 595 3.03 -19.73 -13.06
N PRO A 596 1.99 -20.38 -13.61
CA PRO A 596 0.70 -19.75 -13.89
C PRO A 596 0.12 -19.14 -12.60
N ALA A 597 -0.36 -17.90 -12.68
CA ALA A 597 -0.82 -17.15 -11.50
C ALA A 597 -1.91 -17.91 -10.72
N ILE A 598 -2.86 -18.52 -11.43
CA ILE A 598 -3.93 -19.30 -10.80
C ILE A 598 -3.36 -20.45 -9.95
N ALA A 599 -2.52 -21.29 -10.55
CA ALA A 599 -1.99 -22.47 -9.89
C ALA A 599 -1.02 -22.12 -8.76
N LEU A 600 -0.21 -21.07 -8.94
CA LEU A 600 0.77 -20.63 -7.94
C LEU A 600 0.07 -20.10 -6.69
N PHE A 601 -0.96 -19.25 -6.83
CA PHE A 601 -1.67 -18.69 -5.67
C PHE A 601 -2.65 -19.67 -5.02
N ALA A 602 -3.25 -20.60 -5.79
CA ALA A 602 -4.08 -21.66 -5.23
C ALA A 602 -3.27 -22.66 -4.39
N ARG A 603 -2.07 -23.04 -4.85
CA ARG A 603 -1.20 -24.01 -4.18
C ARG A 603 0.26 -23.58 -4.29
N PRO A 604 0.74 -22.62 -3.48
CA PRO A 604 2.14 -22.24 -3.45
C PRO A 604 3.01 -23.41 -2.97
N LEU A 605 4.17 -23.63 -3.60
CA LEU A 605 5.05 -24.75 -3.33
C LEU A 605 6.32 -24.36 -2.55
N HIS A 606 6.80 -23.12 -2.72
CA HIS A 606 7.94 -22.64 -1.93
C HIS A 606 7.46 -22.07 -0.58
N PRO A 607 8.07 -22.41 0.56
CA PRO A 607 7.65 -21.90 1.88
C PRO A 607 7.55 -20.38 1.99
N TYR A 608 8.41 -19.64 1.28
CA TYR A 608 8.32 -18.18 1.18
C TYR A 608 7.05 -17.73 0.46
N THR A 609 6.66 -18.38 -0.63
CA THR A 609 5.43 -18.07 -1.36
C THR A 609 4.20 -18.35 -0.51
N VAL A 610 4.21 -19.45 0.26
CA VAL A 610 3.15 -19.76 1.25
C VAL A 610 3.01 -18.64 2.26
N ALA A 611 4.12 -18.17 2.82
CA ALA A 611 4.11 -17.07 3.78
C ALA A 611 3.61 -15.76 3.16
N LEU A 612 4.09 -15.41 1.94
CA LEU A 612 3.63 -14.23 1.21
C LEU A 612 2.13 -14.26 0.94
N THR A 613 1.60 -15.38 0.46
CA THR A 613 0.17 -15.52 0.15
C THR A 613 -0.70 -15.49 1.41
N SER A 614 -0.21 -16.06 2.53
CA SER A 614 -0.92 -16.00 3.81
C SER A 614 -0.94 -14.61 4.44
N ALA A 615 0.02 -13.74 4.09
CA ALA A 615 0.15 -12.39 4.64
C ALA A 615 -0.85 -11.39 4.03
N VAL A 616 -1.49 -11.74 2.89
CA VAL A 616 -2.54 -10.89 2.28
C VAL A 616 -3.68 -10.67 3.29
N PRO A 617 -4.09 -9.40 3.53
CA PRO A 617 -5.07 -9.07 4.55
C PRO A 617 -6.49 -9.49 4.10
N GLU A 618 -6.85 -10.73 4.40
CA GLU A 618 -8.20 -11.27 4.22
C GLU A 618 -8.79 -11.66 5.59
N PRO A 619 -10.04 -11.28 5.89
CA PRO A 619 -10.71 -11.66 7.13
C PRO A 619 -10.78 -13.18 7.30
N GLY A 620 -10.53 -13.67 8.53
CA GLY A 620 -10.61 -15.10 8.86
C GLY A 620 -9.46 -15.97 8.33
N ARG A 621 -8.50 -15.40 7.59
CA ARG A 621 -7.34 -16.14 7.10
C ARG A 621 -6.26 -16.24 8.16
N GLU A 622 -5.84 -17.47 8.50
CA GLU A 622 -4.67 -17.68 9.34
C GLU A 622 -3.38 -17.28 8.62
N ARG A 623 -2.52 -16.53 9.32
CA ARG A 623 -1.30 -15.96 8.76
C ARG A 623 -0.07 -16.68 9.23
N VAL A 624 0.86 -16.92 8.32
CA VAL A 624 2.22 -17.34 8.63
C VAL A 624 3.08 -16.10 8.79
N ILE A 625 3.38 -15.72 10.03
CA ILE A 625 4.28 -14.61 10.32
C ILE A 625 5.70 -15.11 10.25
N LEU A 626 6.44 -14.67 9.23
CA LEU A 626 7.86 -14.97 9.10
C LEU A 626 8.64 -14.27 10.21
N GLY A 627 9.41 -15.05 10.97
CA GLY A 627 10.31 -14.51 11.98
C GLY A 627 11.50 -13.77 11.36
N GLY A 628 11.98 -12.73 12.05
CA GLY A 628 13.17 -11.98 11.67
C GLY A 628 13.01 -11.10 10.42
N GLU A 629 14.07 -10.36 10.11
CA GLU A 629 14.17 -9.55 8.90
C GLU A 629 14.84 -10.35 7.77
N PRO A 630 14.61 -9.97 6.49
CA PRO A 630 15.37 -10.52 5.38
C PRO A 630 16.87 -10.34 5.61
N PRO A 631 17.71 -11.37 5.29
CA PRO A 631 19.15 -11.24 5.38
C PRO A 631 19.66 -10.06 4.55
N SER A 632 20.79 -9.49 4.98
CA SER A 632 21.39 -8.35 4.28
C SER A 632 21.87 -8.74 2.89
N THR A 633 21.53 -7.91 1.89
CA THR A 633 22.05 -8.03 0.51
C THR A 633 23.54 -7.75 0.39
N LEU A 634 24.21 -7.29 1.47
CA LEU A 634 25.66 -7.15 1.55
C LEU A 634 26.37 -8.47 1.82
N ARG A 635 25.68 -9.46 2.41
CA ARG A 635 26.19 -10.79 2.73
C ARG A 635 25.10 -11.81 2.51
N LEU A 636 25.04 -12.36 1.31
CA LEU A 636 24.06 -13.40 1.00
C LEU A 636 24.33 -14.66 1.84
N PRO A 637 23.26 -15.33 2.32
CA PRO A 637 23.40 -16.63 2.95
C PRO A 637 24.04 -17.66 2.00
N THR A 638 24.85 -18.53 2.55
CA THR A 638 25.32 -19.73 1.83
C THR A 638 24.17 -20.75 1.74
N GLY A 639 24.06 -21.48 0.64
CA GLY A 639 23.00 -22.46 0.43
C GLY A 639 21.68 -21.82 -0.01
N CYS A 640 20.55 -22.36 0.48
CA CYS A 640 19.21 -21.81 0.22
C CYS A 640 19.10 -20.41 0.83
N VAL A 641 18.79 -19.43 0.01
CA VAL A 641 18.69 -18.01 0.43
C VAL A 641 17.59 -17.77 1.48
N PHE A 642 16.56 -18.61 1.53
CA PHE A 642 15.47 -18.51 2.50
C PHE A 642 15.70 -19.32 3.79
N ARG A 643 16.75 -20.15 3.88
CA ARG A 643 17.02 -21.08 4.99
C ARG A 643 16.87 -20.45 6.37
N ALA A 644 17.37 -19.25 6.57
CA ALA A 644 17.36 -18.59 7.89
C ALA A 644 15.95 -18.23 8.41
N ARG A 645 14.96 -18.14 7.51
CA ARG A 645 13.57 -17.81 7.83
C ARG A 645 12.60 -18.96 7.50
N CYS A 646 13.13 -20.07 6.98
CA CYS A 646 12.31 -21.20 6.55
C CYS A 646 11.88 -22.06 7.75
N PRO A 647 10.57 -22.24 7.99
CA PRO A 647 10.08 -23.05 9.12
C PRO A 647 10.36 -24.55 8.96
N VAL A 648 10.66 -25.00 7.74
CA VAL A 648 10.94 -26.41 7.39
C VAL A 648 12.37 -26.62 6.88
N ALA A 649 13.31 -25.76 7.30
CA ALA A 649 14.71 -25.87 6.90
C ALA A 649 15.33 -27.20 7.38
N GLN A 650 16.06 -27.87 6.47
CA GLN A 650 16.73 -29.15 6.72
C GLN A 650 18.22 -29.05 6.30
N PRO A 651 19.08 -30.00 6.68
CA PRO A 651 20.48 -29.98 6.32
C PRO A 651 20.75 -29.87 4.81
N ALA A 652 19.91 -30.47 3.95
CA ALA A 652 20.02 -30.32 2.50
C ALA A 652 19.98 -28.87 2.03
N CYS A 653 19.33 -27.97 2.79
CA CYS A 653 19.26 -26.54 2.49
C CYS A 653 20.59 -25.78 2.66
N GLU A 654 21.67 -26.47 3.11
CA GLU A 654 23.03 -25.93 3.08
C GLU A 654 23.61 -25.84 1.66
N ALA A 655 23.04 -26.59 0.72
CA ALA A 655 23.25 -26.42 -0.71
C ALA A 655 22.20 -25.51 -1.34
N PRO A 656 22.56 -24.68 -2.35
CA PRO A 656 21.55 -23.85 -3.05
C PRO A 656 20.67 -24.75 -3.92
N PRO A 657 19.32 -24.72 -3.76
CA PRO A 657 18.42 -25.46 -4.62
C PRO A 657 18.41 -24.85 -6.04
N PRO A 658 18.43 -25.66 -7.11
CA PRO A 658 18.21 -25.18 -8.47
C PRO A 658 16.74 -24.78 -8.67
N LEU A 659 16.47 -23.82 -9.56
CA LEU A 659 15.11 -23.52 -10.00
C LEU A 659 14.69 -24.60 -11.02
N ALA A 660 14.07 -25.67 -10.52
CA ALA A 660 13.71 -26.86 -11.29
C ALA A 660 12.20 -26.92 -11.55
N GLU A 661 11.82 -27.48 -12.69
CA GLU A 661 10.42 -27.76 -12.98
C GLU A 661 9.93 -28.93 -12.11
N VAL A 662 8.89 -28.68 -11.33
CA VAL A 662 8.26 -29.69 -10.44
C VAL A 662 6.90 -30.15 -10.93
N GLU A 663 6.23 -29.32 -11.72
CA GLU A 663 4.96 -29.56 -12.42
C GLU A 663 5.02 -28.83 -13.75
N THR A 664 4.24 -29.24 -14.73
CA THR A 664 4.22 -28.61 -16.07
C THR A 664 4.02 -27.08 -15.96
N GLY A 665 5.01 -26.32 -16.40
CA GLY A 665 5.01 -24.86 -16.36
C GLY A 665 5.22 -24.24 -14.96
N ARG A 666 5.58 -25.06 -13.95
CA ARG A 666 5.89 -24.57 -12.58
C ARG A 666 7.31 -24.92 -12.17
N ARG A 667 8.11 -23.90 -11.89
CA ARG A 667 9.49 -24.04 -11.44
C ARG A 667 9.64 -23.58 -9.99
N VAL A 668 10.36 -24.35 -9.17
CA VAL A 668 10.55 -24.04 -7.74
C VAL A 668 12.01 -24.27 -7.35
N ALA A 669 12.61 -23.30 -6.65
CA ALA A 669 13.95 -23.39 -6.06
C ALA A 669 13.87 -23.84 -4.60
N CYS A 670 13.44 -25.06 -4.36
CA CYS A 670 13.33 -25.67 -3.03
C CYS A 670 13.68 -27.15 -3.10
N HIS A 671 14.40 -27.67 -2.09
CA HIS A 671 14.68 -29.12 -1.97
C HIS A 671 13.43 -29.92 -1.58
N PHE A 672 12.44 -29.26 -0.96
CA PHE A 672 11.23 -29.89 -0.43
C PHE A 672 9.98 -29.10 -0.85
N PRO A 673 9.70 -28.97 -2.16
CA PRO A 673 8.53 -28.19 -2.62
C PRO A 673 7.23 -28.79 -2.08
N GLY A 674 6.32 -27.92 -1.61
CA GLY A 674 5.03 -28.34 -1.05
C GLY A 674 5.07 -28.96 0.35
N SER A 675 6.23 -29.01 1.00
CA SER A 675 6.36 -29.57 2.37
C SER A 675 5.84 -28.66 3.48
N PHE A 676 5.50 -27.43 3.17
CA PHE A 676 5.01 -26.43 4.12
C PHE A 676 3.60 -25.96 3.72
N ALA A 677 2.64 -26.14 4.65
CA ALA A 677 1.30 -25.59 4.50
C ALA A 677 1.01 -24.64 5.69
N PRO A 678 0.19 -23.58 5.51
CA PRO A 678 -0.21 -22.74 6.63
C PRO A 678 -1.04 -23.57 7.65
N PRO A 679 -1.01 -23.22 8.94
CA PRO A 679 -1.90 -23.80 9.95
C PRO A 679 -3.36 -23.65 9.49
N GLY A 680 -4.19 -24.67 9.68
CA GLY A 680 -5.60 -24.65 9.27
C GLY A 680 -5.87 -24.85 7.78
N GLY A 681 -4.87 -25.24 6.98
CA GLY A 681 -4.88 -25.30 5.53
C GLY A 681 -6.01 -26.09 4.89
N LYS A 682 -7.11 -25.41 4.60
CA LYS A 682 -7.86 -25.65 3.37
C LYS A 682 -7.25 -24.70 2.33
N LEU A 683 -6.16 -25.09 1.69
CA LEU A 683 -5.87 -24.67 0.34
C LEU A 683 -7.07 -25.15 -0.48
N GLY A 684 -7.86 -24.21 -1.01
CA GLY A 684 -9.11 -24.51 -1.70
C GLY A 684 -8.96 -25.72 -2.65
N GLY A 685 -9.86 -26.68 -2.49
CA GLY A 685 -10.06 -27.77 -3.45
C GLY A 685 -10.68 -27.27 -4.73
#